data_cf82aeb388bffad431bfc8aa3a832013
#
_entry.id   cf82aeb388bffad431bfc8aa3a832013
#
_cell.length_a   1.000
_cell.length_b   1.000
_cell.length_c   1.000
_cell.angle_alpha   90.00
_cell.angle_beta   90.00
_cell.angle_gamma   90.00
#
_symmetry.space_group_name_H-M   'P 1'
#
loop_
_entity.id
_entity.type
_entity.pdbx_description
1 polymer ?
#
loop_
_entity_poly.entity_id
_entity_poly.type
_entity_poly.pdbx_seq_one_letter_code
_entity_poly.pdbx_strand_id
1 'polypeptide(L)'
;MTSLNSDDIKSISNTTDSDIQARRQKVRNFIYPVMPNRKPQLYDKYDKIIKIATNLYELQFQDEFHNLTLFKIEVEPPLIEESNYFLKRQIYNYIETNFPSYFKKNFFGGNTLFSFIYCGDENNKNSYEKIQFKEKIKEKEYEITLTKIKEVKFDNVNDFSGHNQKIKLYIETLIRNIVMKNPNVIYFKDRTLFEVNLKNIVKITSNSNENIFRGYMTSAHITENGLYALINNINKVISGKTVLQKIKEIEKEYENLNRKEIIEKIKEYFQNHKTVITTYGVPRAFRIRDIDFDINPKNYNIMIKDDQITGEKGRTVTLSNYYKTQYNIELSDDSQPLIEVEHKKKKKNSETKNNNNNNEDQEYRIYLIPELVYITGREDRDINIKRRDRNLRDKTKMNPDKKMELINGFLNLYNSSNRKEIKKGNQSISLKSPQDLAKEWGIKLGNNLTFEGRIISPPKLHFNNKQDSLIKNGLFRPFSPIKPFDIKIENLFYIYDINDKNDKINHIELIRNICDKFAKKGFKNFYGNKENIQGFGLKNTWNWDSIEHELRNINFDRKKFSFGFIFCGKKLEKNYEKLKEYFLKKCNIPTQHLLLENLYSKRNEYNSILFNIVDQVNVKAGGMNYYIDFKEQKVIGQNDKILVIGLDTKINKDQITYSMTSSKHPKLNLFTTQEKTVNKKIKEQKSKALQSMFKNAILEIKKMNISPDYIIIYRQGGNEYYNKCLAIDELELFKEVLKNLREENKENKECNYQNTKLYYICCNLKPDLKFFEESGNNAPKYNNPLSGLVVDSHATQKNKFEFYLQPQYVNQGTATPSHYQVMYYDQENNTLDMENLQKLTYYLTYYYWTWHGAIRIPAILKFSTTALDFYSKCLNPNKETEEFKFEKPYYI
;
A
#
# COMPACT_ATOMS: atom_id res chain seq x y z
N MET A 1 4.24 0.11 -2.94
CA MET A 1 3.00 -0.11 -3.71
C MET A 1 2.99 0.94 -4.81
N THR A 2 3.30 0.54 -6.02
CA THR A 2 3.21 1.37 -7.21
C THR A 2 1.73 1.62 -7.48
N SER A 3 1.33 2.88 -7.48
CA SER A 3 0.10 3.31 -8.14
C SER A 3 0.16 2.77 -9.57
N LEU A 4 -0.83 1.99 -9.97
CA LEU A 4 -1.00 1.59 -11.36
C LEU A 4 -1.05 2.90 -12.19
N ASN A 5 -0.03 3.13 -13.00
CA ASN A 5 0.02 4.24 -13.93
C ASN A 5 -1.09 4.08 -14.98
N SER A 6 -1.52 5.19 -15.58
CA SER A 6 -2.48 5.19 -16.72
C SER A 6 -2.07 4.25 -17.86
N ASP A 7 -0.79 3.93 -17.98
CA ASP A 7 -0.24 3.02 -18.98
C ASP A 7 -0.43 1.53 -18.61
N ASP A 8 -0.51 1.20 -17.31
CA ASP A 8 -0.90 -0.15 -16.86
C ASP A 8 -2.36 -0.46 -17.20
N ILE A 9 -3.20 0.56 -17.32
CA ILE A 9 -4.61 0.42 -17.74
C ILE A 9 -4.70 0.18 -19.25
N LYS A 10 -3.78 0.74 -20.04
CA LYS A 10 -3.74 0.55 -21.51
C LYS A 10 -3.17 -0.81 -21.93
N SER A 11 -2.38 -1.46 -21.08
CA SER A 11 -1.80 -2.79 -21.36
C SER A 11 -2.73 -3.97 -21.07
N ILE A 12 -3.93 -3.71 -20.57
CA ILE A 12 -4.93 -4.73 -20.23
C ILE A 12 -5.91 -4.87 -21.38
N SER A 13 -5.64 -5.79 -22.27
CA SER A 13 -6.54 -6.38 -23.28
C SER A 13 -6.66 -5.68 -24.65
N ASN A 14 -7.08 -6.48 -25.66
CA ASN A 14 -7.80 -6.07 -26.89
C ASN A 14 -9.16 -5.40 -26.58
N THR A 15 -9.26 -4.56 -25.55
CA THR A 15 -10.47 -3.81 -25.21
C THR A 15 -10.50 -2.57 -26.07
N THR A 16 -11.58 -2.39 -26.79
CA THR A 16 -11.87 -1.19 -27.57
C THR A 16 -11.96 0.02 -26.63
N ASP A 17 -11.69 1.22 -27.13
CA ASP A 17 -11.87 2.45 -26.34
C ASP A 17 -13.29 2.57 -25.76
N SER A 18 -14.30 2.00 -26.45
CA SER A 18 -15.68 1.91 -25.96
C SER A 18 -15.81 1.05 -24.70
N ASP A 19 -15.10 -0.09 -24.60
CA ASP A 19 -15.14 -0.96 -23.43
C ASP A 19 -14.49 -0.29 -22.21
N ILE A 20 -13.40 0.44 -22.44
CA ILE A 20 -12.73 1.21 -21.40
C ILE A 20 -13.65 2.34 -20.89
N GLN A 21 -14.36 3.00 -21.77
CA GLN A 21 -15.33 4.04 -21.41
C GLN A 21 -16.54 3.45 -20.68
N ALA A 22 -17.10 2.35 -21.17
CA ALA A 22 -18.19 1.64 -20.50
C ALA A 22 -17.81 1.17 -19.10
N ARG A 23 -16.60 0.63 -18.92
CA ARG A 23 -16.10 0.24 -17.59
C ARG A 23 -15.90 1.46 -16.68
N ARG A 24 -15.34 2.55 -17.18
CA ARG A 24 -15.22 3.80 -16.42
C ARG A 24 -16.58 4.32 -15.97
N GLN A 25 -17.60 4.21 -16.83
CA GLN A 25 -18.96 4.59 -16.49
C GLN A 25 -19.55 3.71 -15.40
N LYS A 26 -19.38 2.38 -15.47
CA LYS A 26 -19.80 1.45 -14.40
C LYS A 26 -19.14 1.79 -13.06
N VAL A 27 -17.83 2.11 -13.04
CA VAL A 27 -17.12 2.52 -11.82
C VAL A 27 -17.64 3.85 -11.26
N ARG A 28 -18.01 4.82 -12.13
CA ARG A 28 -18.61 6.09 -11.71
C ARG A 28 -20.00 5.89 -11.12
N ASN A 29 -20.79 5.01 -11.71
CA ASN A 29 -22.17 4.73 -11.30
C ASN A 29 -22.28 3.65 -10.23
N PHE A 30 -21.14 3.19 -9.66
CA PHE A 30 -21.15 2.17 -8.60
C PHE A 30 -21.84 2.71 -7.35
N ILE A 31 -22.95 2.08 -7.00
CA ILE A 31 -23.73 2.40 -5.79
C ILE A 31 -23.21 1.55 -4.65
N TYR A 32 -22.76 2.20 -3.59
CA TYR A 32 -22.41 1.50 -2.35
C TYR A 32 -23.66 1.01 -1.64
N PRO A 33 -23.61 -0.17 -1.01
CA PRO A 33 -24.66 -0.54 -0.09
C PRO A 33 -24.70 0.46 1.06
N VAL A 34 -25.90 0.89 1.41
CA VAL A 34 -26.12 1.77 2.54
C VAL A 34 -26.00 0.93 3.82
N MET A 35 -25.37 1.49 4.81
CA MET A 35 -25.26 0.88 6.12
C MET A 35 -26.67 0.63 6.68
N PRO A 36 -26.98 -0.59 7.15
CA PRO A 36 -28.23 -0.83 7.87
C PRO A 36 -28.38 0.19 9.01
N ASN A 37 -29.60 0.64 9.26
CA ASN A 37 -29.89 1.66 10.26
C ASN A 37 -29.06 1.41 11.53
N ARG A 38 -28.12 2.31 11.83
CA ARG A 38 -27.40 2.31 13.10
C ARG A 38 -28.45 2.40 14.18
N LYS A 39 -28.64 1.36 14.97
CA LYS A 39 -29.36 1.50 16.24
C LYS A 39 -28.59 2.55 17.04
N PRO A 40 -29.20 3.68 17.44
CA PRO A 40 -28.48 4.66 18.24
C PRO A 40 -27.96 3.93 19.48
N GLN A 41 -26.64 3.75 19.55
CA GLN A 41 -25.86 3.41 20.74
C GLN A 41 -26.42 2.32 21.69
N LEU A 42 -26.87 1.21 21.18
CA LEU A 42 -26.94 -0.01 22.00
C LEU A 42 -25.53 -0.66 21.97
N TYR A 43 -24.61 -0.03 22.70
CA TYR A 43 -23.33 -0.69 23.01
C TYR A 43 -23.63 -1.94 23.87
N ASP A 44 -22.95 -3.03 23.52
CA ASP A 44 -22.96 -4.19 24.40
C ASP A 44 -22.51 -3.72 25.80
N LYS A 45 -23.17 -4.14 26.86
CA LYS A 45 -22.89 -3.76 28.26
C LYS A 45 -21.42 -3.95 28.66
N TYR A 46 -20.66 -4.72 27.88
CA TYR A 46 -19.27 -5.04 28.10
C TYR A 46 -18.27 -4.25 27.22
N ASP A 47 -18.74 -3.43 26.30
CA ASP A 47 -17.87 -2.61 25.44
C ASP A 47 -17.35 -1.40 26.25
N LYS A 48 -16.05 -1.16 26.12
CA LYS A 48 -15.40 0.00 26.73
C LYS A 48 -15.39 1.15 25.74
N ILE A 49 -15.72 2.34 26.20
CA ILE A 49 -15.64 3.58 25.42
C ILE A 49 -14.36 4.33 25.81
N ILE A 50 -13.65 4.83 24.81
CA ILE A 50 -12.43 5.62 25.00
C ILE A 50 -12.43 6.86 24.10
N LYS A 51 -11.76 7.91 24.52
CA LYS A 51 -11.61 9.13 23.74
C LYS A 51 -10.53 8.95 22.69
N ILE A 52 -10.87 9.16 21.43
CA ILE A 52 -10.01 9.00 20.27
C ILE A 52 -9.74 10.34 19.62
N ALA A 53 -8.46 10.61 19.35
CA ALA A 53 -8.02 11.67 18.45
C ALA A 53 -7.54 11.06 17.13
N THR A 54 -7.56 11.84 16.06
CA THR A 54 -7.15 11.40 14.72
C THR A 54 -6.12 12.35 14.12
N ASN A 55 -5.58 11.94 12.96
CA ASN A 55 -4.78 12.79 12.10
C ASN A 55 -5.61 13.48 10.99
N LEU A 56 -6.91 13.65 11.20
CA LEU A 56 -7.83 14.42 10.39
C LEU A 56 -7.99 15.82 11.01
N TYR A 57 -7.77 16.85 10.21
CA TYR A 57 -7.92 18.24 10.63
C TYR A 57 -9.07 18.88 9.86
N GLU A 58 -9.99 19.50 10.57
CA GLU A 58 -11.15 20.15 9.98
C GLU A 58 -10.72 21.20 8.96
N LEU A 59 -11.40 21.24 7.82
CA LEU A 59 -11.23 22.27 6.80
C LEU A 59 -12.34 23.30 6.97
N GLN A 60 -11.98 24.48 7.43
CA GLN A 60 -12.87 25.63 7.62
C GLN A 60 -12.71 26.58 6.44
N PHE A 61 -13.82 26.99 5.86
CA PHE A 61 -13.87 27.97 4.77
C PHE A 61 -14.51 29.25 5.28
N GLN A 62 -13.98 30.41 4.85
CA GLN A 62 -14.61 31.70 5.13
C GLN A 62 -15.88 31.83 4.29
N ASP A 63 -16.85 32.61 4.76
CA ASP A 63 -18.19 32.72 4.16
C ASP A 63 -18.22 33.03 2.65
N GLU A 64 -17.27 33.81 2.16
CA GLU A 64 -17.10 34.09 0.73
C GLU A 64 -16.68 32.88 -0.13
N PHE A 65 -16.24 31.77 0.49
CA PHE A 65 -15.66 30.60 -0.18
C PHE A 65 -16.45 29.30 0.06
N HIS A 66 -17.69 29.40 0.52
CA HIS A 66 -18.52 28.22 0.80
C HIS A 66 -18.94 27.44 -0.46
N ASN A 67 -19.08 28.13 -1.63
CA ASN A 67 -19.60 27.54 -2.86
C ASN A 67 -18.51 27.37 -3.91
N LEU A 68 -18.13 26.13 -4.20
CA LEU A 68 -17.20 25.79 -5.27
C LEU A 68 -17.95 25.32 -6.52
N THR A 69 -17.80 26.04 -7.62
CA THR A 69 -18.39 25.65 -8.89
C THR A 69 -17.38 24.91 -9.77
N LEU A 70 -17.82 23.84 -10.38
CA LEU A 70 -17.06 23.01 -11.29
C LEU A 70 -17.54 23.23 -12.73
N PHE A 71 -16.61 23.58 -13.63
CA PHE A 71 -16.87 23.69 -15.04
C PHE A 71 -16.13 22.62 -15.83
N LYS A 72 -16.80 21.99 -16.80
CA LYS A 72 -16.18 21.16 -17.82
C LYS A 72 -15.57 22.07 -18.88
N ILE A 73 -14.36 21.78 -19.31
CA ILE A 73 -13.68 22.48 -20.38
C ILE A 73 -13.74 21.59 -21.62
N GLU A 74 -14.36 22.08 -22.68
CA GLU A 74 -14.38 21.45 -24.00
C GLU A 74 -13.69 22.39 -24.99
N VAL A 75 -12.90 21.84 -25.91
CA VAL A 75 -12.09 22.60 -26.85
C VAL A 75 -12.19 21.98 -28.23
N GLU A 76 -12.56 22.74 -29.21
CA GLU A 76 -12.65 22.33 -30.61
C GLU A 76 -11.78 23.24 -31.50
N PRO A 77 -10.93 22.66 -32.36
CA PRO A 77 -10.61 21.23 -32.47
C PRO A 77 -9.83 20.67 -31.27
N PRO A 78 -9.85 19.33 -31.05
CA PRO A 78 -9.17 18.70 -29.89
C PRO A 78 -7.69 19.08 -29.82
N LEU A 79 -7.24 19.41 -28.63
CA LEU A 79 -5.86 19.83 -28.37
C LEU A 79 -4.90 18.66 -28.25
N ILE A 80 -3.72 18.84 -28.83
CA ILE A 80 -2.55 18.01 -28.56
C ILE A 80 -1.99 18.36 -27.17
N GLU A 81 -1.52 17.37 -26.39
CA GLU A 81 -1.14 17.49 -24.96
C GLU A 81 -0.25 18.70 -24.61
N GLU A 82 0.62 19.16 -25.51
CA GLU A 82 1.52 20.29 -25.27
C GLU A 82 0.82 21.66 -25.20
N SER A 83 -0.30 21.81 -25.87
CA SER A 83 -1.08 23.04 -25.88
C SER A 83 -1.86 23.26 -24.57
N ASN A 84 -1.95 22.25 -23.70
CA ASN A 84 -2.80 22.30 -22.52
C ASN A 84 -2.37 23.36 -21.49
N TYR A 85 -1.05 23.65 -21.36
CA TYR A 85 -0.57 24.72 -20.49
C TYR A 85 -0.92 26.12 -21.04
N PHE A 86 -0.72 26.35 -22.34
CA PHE A 86 -1.06 27.61 -22.99
C PHE A 86 -2.55 27.84 -22.96
N LEU A 87 -3.36 26.82 -23.26
CA LEU A 87 -4.81 26.91 -23.17
C LEU A 87 -5.26 27.32 -21.77
N LYS A 88 -4.77 26.67 -20.72
CA LYS A 88 -5.14 27.02 -19.35
C LYS A 88 -4.80 28.46 -19.01
N ARG A 89 -3.68 28.97 -19.51
CA ARG A 89 -3.27 30.37 -19.34
C ARG A 89 -4.20 31.32 -20.09
N GLN A 90 -4.61 30.98 -21.33
CA GLN A 90 -5.54 31.78 -22.10
C GLN A 90 -6.93 31.82 -21.47
N ILE A 91 -7.44 30.65 -21.03
CA ILE A 91 -8.70 30.59 -20.29
C ILE A 91 -8.63 31.45 -19.04
N TYR A 92 -7.52 31.38 -18.29
CA TYR A 92 -7.31 32.18 -17.10
C TYR A 92 -7.34 33.68 -17.42
N ASN A 93 -6.57 34.12 -18.42
CA ASN A 93 -6.53 35.50 -18.84
C ASN A 93 -7.91 35.97 -19.32
N TYR A 94 -8.61 35.18 -20.12
CA TYR A 94 -9.95 35.53 -20.63
C TYR A 94 -10.96 35.71 -19.46
N ILE A 95 -10.95 34.79 -18.50
CA ILE A 95 -11.82 34.84 -17.33
C ILE A 95 -11.49 36.06 -16.46
N GLU A 96 -10.21 36.33 -16.20
CA GLU A 96 -9.76 37.47 -15.39
C GLU A 96 -10.12 38.81 -16.08
N THR A 97 -10.04 38.90 -17.39
CA THR A 97 -10.31 40.11 -18.14
C THR A 97 -11.82 40.38 -18.30
N ASN A 98 -12.59 39.36 -18.61
CA ASN A 98 -14.01 39.52 -18.99
C ASN A 98 -14.99 39.31 -17.83
N PHE A 99 -14.55 38.57 -16.77
CA PHE A 99 -15.41 38.22 -15.63
C PHE A 99 -14.69 38.39 -14.28
N PRO A 100 -13.99 39.49 -14.02
CA PRO A 100 -13.13 39.64 -12.81
C PRO A 100 -13.92 39.64 -11.49
N SER A 101 -15.18 40.06 -11.53
CA SER A 101 -16.08 40.07 -10.37
C SER A 101 -16.74 38.72 -10.09
N TYR A 102 -16.88 37.88 -11.12
CA TYR A 102 -17.64 36.64 -11.04
C TYR A 102 -16.78 35.41 -10.71
N PHE A 103 -15.70 35.20 -11.44
CA PHE A 103 -14.78 34.07 -11.21
C PHE A 103 -13.64 34.47 -10.28
N LYS A 104 -13.66 33.95 -9.06
CA LYS A 104 -12.57 34.16 -8.09
C LYS A 104 -11.81 32.86 -7.86
N LYS A 105 -10.48 32.96 -7.69
CA LYS A 105 -9.63 31.83 -7.28
C LYS A 105 -9.72 30.60 -8.17
N ASN A 106 -9.53 30.81 -9.47
CA ASN A 106 -9.59 29.79 -10.49
C ASN A 106 -8.48 28.73 -10.35
N PHE A 107 -8.83 27.48 -10.49
CA PHE A 107 -7.90 26.35 -10.47
C PHE A 107 -8.25 25.28 -11.50
N PHE A 108 -7.24 24.75 -12.20
CA PHE A 108 -7.42 23.69 -13.20
C PHE A 108 -7.01 22.32 -12.69
N GLY A 109 -7.94 21.37 -12.72
CA GLY A 109 -7.71 19.94 -12.46
C GLY A 109 -8.04 19.11 -13.71
N GLY A 110 -7.03 18.83 -14.54
CA GLY A 110 -7.27 18.16 -15.82
C GLY A 110 -8.14 19.03 -16.76
N ASN A 111 -9.26 18.48 -17.21
CA ASN A 111 -10.25 19.19 -18.05
C ASN A 111 -11.40 19.81 -17.23
N THR A 112 -11.15 20.12 -15.96
CA THR A 112 -12.14 20.76 -15.09
C THR A 112 -11.55 22.05 -14.54
N LEU A 113 -12.29 23.14 -14.67
CA LEU A 113 -12.04 24.40 -13.99
C LEU A 113 -12.82 24.41 -12.68
N PHE A 114 -12.14 24.69 -11.59
CA PHE A 114 -12.72 24.94 -10.27
C PHE A 114 -12.67 26.43 -10.03
N SER A 115 -13.78 27.03 -9.68
CA SER A 115 -13.86 28.45 -9.38
C SER A 115 -14.82 28.71 -8.24
N PHE A 116 -14.45 29.63 -7.33
CA PHE A 116 -15.42 30.22 -6.40
C PHE A 116 -16.16 31.31 -7.15
N ILE A 117 -17.48 31.19 -7.20
CA ILE A 117 -18.34 32.17 -7.84
C ILE A 117 -18.92 33.07 -6.77
N TYR A 118 -18.77 34.36 -6.94
CA TYR A 118 -19.41 35.34 -6.08
C TYR A 118 -20.84 35.56 -6.53
N CYS A 119 -21.81 35.07 -5.77
CA CYS A 119 -23.25 35.30 -6.00
C CYS A 119 -23.70 36.62 -5.34
N GLY A 120 -23.13 37.75 -5.78
CA GLY A 120 -23.55 39.10 -5.29
C GLY A 120 -24.82 39.61 -5.94
N ASP A 121 -25.25 39.01 -7.05
CA ASP A 121 -26.46 39.42 -7.82
C ASP A 121 -27.37 38.22 -8.02
N GLU A 122 -28.43 38.13 -7.23
CA GLU A 122 -29.44 37.08 -7.36
C GLU A 122 -30.17 37.11 -8.73
N ASN A 123 -30.16 38.24 -9.42
CA ASN A 123 -30.82 38.43 -10.72
C ASN A 123 -30.07 37.85 -11.92
N ASN A 124 -28.82 37.40 -11.76
CA ASN A 124 -27.98 36.90 -12.87
C ASN A 124 -27.59 35.40 -12.73
N LYS A 125 -28.28 34.63 -11.88
CA LYS A 125 -27.97 33.21 -11.61
C LYS A 125 -27.93 32.31 -12.84
N ASN A 126 -28.67 32.63 -13.92
CA ASN A 126 -28.81 31.75 -15.09
C ASN A 126 -27.86 32.06 -16.27
N SER A 127 -27.12 33.17 -16.24
CA SER A 127 -26.34 33.60 -17.40
C SER A 127 -25.01 32.90 -17.64
N TYR A 128 -24.50 32.08 -16.68
CA TYR A 128 -23.16 31.48 -16.78
C TYR A 128 -23.14 29.94 -16.73
N GLU A 129 -24.24 29.31 -17.10
CA GLU A 129 -24.25 27.84 -17.20
C GLU A 129 -23.34 27.33 -18.33
N LYS A 130 -23.20 28.16 -19.39
CA LYS A 130 -22.34 27.87 -20.53
C LYS A 130 -21.66 29.14 -21.02
N ILE A 131 -20.33 29.17 -21.02
CA ILE A 131 -19.50 30.26 -21.53
C ILE A 131 -18.75 29.74 -22.75
N GLN A 132 -18.88 30.42 -23.90
CA GLN A 132 -18.19 30.09 -25.15
C GLN A 132 -17.36 31.29 -25.61
N PHE A 133 -16.11 31.01 -26.00
CA PHE A 133 -15.26 32.05 -26.59
C PHE A 133 -14.22 31.40 -27.50
N LYS A 134 -13.66 32.22 -28.40
CA LYS A 134 -12.64 31.83 -29.35
C LYS A 134 -11.30 32.41 -28.96
N GLU A 135 -10.26 31.58 -28.99
CA GLU A 135 -8.90 31.99 -28.67
C GLU A 135 -7.90 31.46 -29.70
N LYS A 136 -6.94 32.27 -30.07
CA LYS A 136 -5.86 31.89 -31.01
C LYS A 136 -4.65 31.40 -30.24
N ILE A 137 -4.34 30.12 -30.41
CA ILE A 137 -3.20 29.49 -29.75
C ILE A 137 -2.22 29.00 -30.82
N LYS A 138 -1.03 29.58 -30.89
CA LYS A 138 0.01 29.23 -31.91
C LYS A 138 -0.58 29.21 -33.32
N GLU A 139 -1.15 30.32 -33.75
CA GLU A 139 -1.72 30.55 -35.11
C GLU A 139 -2.98 29.75 -35.42
N LYS A 140 -3.46 28.89 -34.57
CA LYS A 140 -4.66 28.10 -34.73
C LYS A 140 -5.78 28.61 -33.81
N GLU A 141 -6.97 28.83 -34.39
CA GLU A 141 -8.15 29.27 -33.64
C GLU A 141 -8.79 28.05 -32.96
N TYR A 142 -9.16 28.20 -31.71
CA TYR A 142 -9.84 27.18 -30.89
C TYR A 142 -11.14 27.80 -30.36
N GLU A 143 -12.21 27.03 -30.42
CA GLU A 143 -13.44 27.35 -29.69
C GLU A 143 -13.41 26.65 -28.31
N ILE A 144 -13.53 27.44 -27.24
CA ILE A 144 -13.46 26.99 -25.86
C ILE A 144 -14.84 27.13 -25.23
N THR A 145 -15.37 26.03 -24.74
CA THR A 145 -16.66 25.99 -24.05
C THR A 145 -16.44 25.60 -22.59
N LEU A 146 -16.88 26.44 -21.67
CA LEU A 146 -16.96 26.15 -20.22
C LEU A 146 -18.41 25.85 -19.87
N THR A 147 -18.71 24.62 -19.49
CA THR A 147 -20.08 24.20 -19.09
C THR A 147 -20.11 23.93 -17.61
N LYS A 148 -21.00 24.58 -16.85
CA LYS A 148 -21.19 24.33 -15.42
C LYS A 148 -21.63 22.88 -15.22
N ILE A 149 -20.88 22.14 -14.43
CA ILE A 149 -21.19 20.75 -14.10
C ILE A 149 -22.01 20.70 -12.81
N LYS A 150 -21.55 21.39 -11.78
CA LYS A 150 -22.12 21.35 -10.44
C LYS A 150 -21.58 22.49 -9.58
N GLU A 151 -22.42 22.95 -8.67
CA GLU A 151 -22.03 23.78 -7.53
C GLU A 151 -21.99 22.91 -6.27
N VAL A 152 -20.95 23.08 -5.47
CA VAL A 152 -20.71 22.29 -4.26
C VAL A 152 -20.61 23.21 -3.08
N LYS A 153 -21.48 22.99 -2.09
CA LYS A 153 -21.45 23.70 -0.81
C LYS A 153 -20.61 22.91 0.17
N PHE A 154 -19.60 23.54 0.77
CA PHE A 154 -18.69 22.84 1.68
C PHE A 154 -19.30 22.55 3.06
N ASP A 155 -20.36 23.22 3.43
CA ASP A 155 -21.16 22.99 4.65
C ASP A 155 -22.13 21.82 4.51
N ASN A 156 -22.39 21.34 3.30
CA ASN A 156 -23.30 20.23 3.02
C ASN A 156 -22.59 19.01 2.46
N VAL A 157 -22.31 18.03 3.32
CA VAL A 157 -21.61 16.79 2.92
C VAL A 157 -22.37 16.00 1.83
N ASN A 158 -23.69 16.12 1.74
CA ASN A 158 -24.50 15.44 0.71
C ASN A 158 -24.23 15.97 -0.70
N ASP A 159 -23.74 17.21 -0.84
CA ASP A 159 -23.43 17.82 -2.13
C ASP A 159 -22.17 17.22 -2.78
N PHE A 160 -21.36 16.47 -2.03
CA PHE A 160 -20.18 15.82 -2.58
C PHE A 160 -20.48 14.59 -3.43
N SER A 161 -21.71 14.09 -3.46
CA SER A 161 -22.09 12.91 -4.24
C SER A 161 -21.75 13.04 -5.73
N GLY A 162 -21.12 11.98 -6.28
CA GLY A 162 -20.74 11.91 -7.69
C GLY A 162 -19.45 12.64 -8.10
N HIS A 163 -18.95 13.60 -7.30
CA HIS A 163 -17.75 14.39 -7.62
C HIS A 163 -16.65 14.35 -6.56
N ASN A 164 -16.76 13.46 -5.58
CA ASN A 164 -15.84 13.35 -4.43
C ASN A 164 -14.35 13.33 -4.83
N GLN A 165 -13.99 12.63 -5.90
CA GLN A 165 -12.59 12.54 -6.33
C GLN A 165 -12.04 13.88 -6.85
N LYS A 166 -12.86 14.65 -7.59
CA LYS A 166 -12.44 15.97 -8.11
C LYS A 166 -12.29 16.97 -6.97
N ILE A 167 -13.21 16.98 -6.03
CA ILE A 167 -13.18 17.85 -4.84
C ILE A 167 -11.95 17.51 -3.98
N LYS A 168 -11.72 16.24 -3.71
CA LYS A 168 -10.51 15.80 -2.98
C LYS A 168 -9.23 16.27 -3.68
N LEU A 169 -9.11 16.08 -5.00
CA LEU A 169 -7.96 16.52 -5.78
C LEU A 169 -7.76 18.04 -5.71
N TYR A 170 -8.84 18.82 -5.77
CA TYR A 170 -8.79 20.27 -5.61
C TYR A 170 -8.20 20.67 -4.25
N ILE A 171 -8.78 20.15 -3.16
CA ILE A 171 -8.34 20.45 -1.80
C ILE A 171 -6.88 20.01 -1.56
N GLU A 172 -6.52 18.80 -1.98
CA GLU A 172 -5.14 18.31 -1.87
C GLU A 172 -4.14 19.22 -2.58
N THR A 173 -4.52 19.70 -3.77
CA THR A 173 -3.66 20.59 -4.55
C THR A 173 -3.59 21.97 -3.92
N LEU A 174 -4.69 22.48 -3.37
CA LEU A 174 -4.72 23.76 -2.68
C LEU A 174 -3.84 23.75 -1.44
N ILE A 175 -4.02 22.78 -0.54
CA ILE A 175 -3.18 22.64 0.68
C ILE A 175 -1.70 22.55 0.32
N ARG A 176 -1.38 21.72 -0.69
CA ARG A 176 -0.01 21.57 -1.18
C ARG A 176 0.56 22.90 -1.69
N ASN A 177 -0.18 23.61 -2.52
CA ASN A 177 0.26 24.89 -3.09
C ASN A 177 0.51 25.94 -2.00
N ILE A 178 -0.30 25.96 -0.93
CA ILE A 178 -0.12 26.83 0.22
C ILE A 178 1.22 26.49 0.91
N VAL A 179 1.44 25.24 1.28
CA VAL A 179 2.64 24.81 2.02
C VAL A 179 3.92 24.96 1.18
N MET A 180 3.84 24.76 -0.14
CA MET A 180 4.98 24.96 -1.06
C MET A 180 5.47 26.42 -1.15
N LYS A 181 4.71 27.38 -0.65
CA LYS A 181 5.19 28.77 -0.54
C LYS A 181 6.23 28.94 0.57
N ASN A 182 6.30 28.03 1.52
CA ASN A 182 7.37 28.04 2.51
C ASN A 182 8.73 27.79 1.83
N PRO A 183 9.76 28.63 2.06
CA PRO A 183 11.07 28.50 1.42
C PRO A 183 11.76 27.17 1.72
N ASN A 184 11.49 26.59 2.88
CA ASN A 184 12.15 25.39 3.38
C ASN A 184 11.44 24.09 2.97
N VAL A 185 10.42 24.15 2.10
CA VAL A 185 9.66 22.96 1.70
C VAL A 185 9.99 22.53 0.28
N ILE A 186 10.32 21.24 0.13
CA ILE A 186 10.51 20.57 -1.16
C ILE A 186 9.30 19.67 -1.46
N TYR A 187 8.86 19.71 -2.72
CA TYR A 187 7.81 18.84 -3.23
C TYR A 187 8.40 17.74 -4.13
N PHE A 188 7.96 16.51 -3.89
CA PHE A 188 8.24 15.36 -4.75
C PHE A 188 7.06 15.02 -5.65
N LYS A 189 7.31 14.48 -6.84
CA LYS A 189 6.28 14.07 -7.81
C LYS A 189 5.29 13.02 -7.25
N ASP A 190 5.65 12.31 -6.19
CA ASP A 190 4.79 11.35 -5.46
C ASP A 190 3.80 12.02 -4.47
N ARG A 191 3.58 13.32 -4.62
CA ARG A 191 2.70 14.17 -3.79
C ARG A 191 3.15 14.32 -2.33
N THR A 192 4.42 14.15 -2.07
CA THR A 192 4.99 14.28 -0.73
C THR A 192 5.74 15.59 -0.56
N LEU A 193 5.69 16.16 0.64
CA LEU A 193 6.32 17.40 1.04
C LEU A 193 7.40 17.12 2.08
N PHE A 194 8.59 17.70 1.91
CA PHE A 194 9.68 17.55 2.87
C PHE A 194 10.20 18.90 3.29
N GLU A 195 10.43 19.07 4.59
CA GLU A 195 11.08 20.24 5.13
C GLU A 195 12.60 20.08 5.07
N VAL A 196 13.27 20.98 4.37
CA VAL A 196 14.74 21.00 4.28
C VAL A 196 15.28 21.79 5.46
N ASN A 197 15.24 21.18 6.62
CA ASN A 197 15.89 21.72 7.81
C ASN A 197 16.92 20.69 8.28
N LEU A 198 18.18 21.11 8.41
CA LEU A 198 19.26 20.24 8.89
C LEU A 198 18.95 19.60 10.26
N LYS A 199 18.12 20.28 11.09
CA LYS A 199 17.66 19.75 12.38
C LYS A 199 16.69 18.56 12.25
N ASN A 200 16.01 18.41 11.12
CA ASN A 200 15.06 17.34 10.84
C ASN A 200 15.68 16.13 10.12
N ILE A 201 16.99 16.20 9.86
CA ILE A 201 17.74 15.09 9.28
C ILE A 201 18.16 14.12 10.39
N VAL A 202 17.71 12.87 10.29
CA VAL A 202 18.05 11.81 11.22
C VAL A 202 19.08 10.89 10.59
N LYS A 203 20.30 10.85 11.14
CA LYS A 203 21.32 9.87 10.74
C LYS A 203 20.88 8.46 11.12
N ILE A 204 21.00 7.51 10.20
CA ILE A 204 20.64 6.10 10.45
C ILE A 204 21.61 5.47 11.44
N THR A 205 22.90 5.69 11.23
CA THR A 205 23.98 5.34 12.16
C THR A 205 25.03 6.47 12.18
N SER A 206 25.85 6.54 13.22
CA SER A 206 26.96 7.53 13.30
C SER A 206 27.91 7.48 12.10
N ASN A 207 28.11 6.30 11.52
CA ASN A 207 29.01 6.04 10.40
C ASN A 207 28.31 5.84 9.06
N SER A 208 26.97 5.98 8.98
CA SER A 208 26.26 5.85 7.68
C SER A 208 26.22 7.17 6.94
N ASN A 209 26.45 7.08 5.63
CA ASN A 209 26.22 8.21 4.72
C ASN A 209 24.76 8.35 4.31
N GLU A 210 23.85 7.59 4.92
CA GLU A 210 22.43 7.65 4.66
C GLU A 210 21.71 8.44 5.75
N ASN A 211 20.84 9.34 5.32
CA ASN A 211 20.04 10.19 6.19
C ASN A 211 18.55 9.94 5.96
N ILE A 212 17.77 10.04 7.03
CA ILE A 212 16.31 10.01 6.95
C ILE A 212 15.81 11.45 6.94
N PHE A 213 15.12 11.82 5.86
CA PHE A 213 14.35 13.05 5.78
C PHE A 213 12.93 12.76 6.24
N ARG A 214 12.42 13.57 7.15
CA ARG A 214 11.04 13.55 7.58
C ARG A 214 10.23 14.53 6.75
N GLY A 215 9.09 14.06 6.30
CA GLY A 215 8.19 14.82 5.47
C GLY A 215 6.73 14.51 5.76
N TYR A 216 5.87 15.03 4.91
CA TYR A 216 4.43 14.98 5.08
C TYR A 216 3.74 14.53 3.81
N MET A 217 2.65 13.81 3.99
CA MET A 217 1.68 13.49 2.96
C MET A 217 0.34 14.05 3.41
N THR A 218 -0.36 14.71 2.50
CA THR A 218 -1.69 15.25 2.74
C THR A 218 -2.68 14.69 1.75
N SER A 219 -3.89 14.41 2.22
CA SER A 219 -5.03 14.04 1.38
C SER A 219 -6.32 14.63 1.94
N ALA A 220 -7.31 14.84 1.08
CA ALA A 220 -8.64 15.25 1.51
C ALA A 220 -9.47 14.02 1.88
N HIS A 221 -10.16 14.10 3.00
CA HIS A 221 -11.01 13.05 3.53
C HIS A 221 -12.41 13.59 3.79
N ILE A 222 -13.41 12.94 3.21
CA ILE A 222 -14.82 13.29 3.41
C ILE A 222 -15.37 12.29 4.43
N THR A 223 -15.94 12.82 5.51
CA THR A 223 -16.58 12.04 6.58
C THR A 223 -18.06 12.40 6.68
N GLU A 224 -18.78 11.77 7.57
CA GLU A 224 -20.17 12.17 7.86
C GLU A 224 -20.28 13.56 8.48
N ASN A 225 -19.20 14.05 9.12
CA ASN A 225 -19.16 15.35 9.80
C ASN A 225 -18.61 16.49 8.95
N GLY A 226 -18.16 16.21 7.72
CA GLY A 226 -17.63 17.24 6.86
C GLY A 226 -16.36 16.85 6.10
N LEU A 227 -15.66 17.87 5.67
CA LEU A 227 -14.42 17.75 4.89
C LEU A 227 -13.20 18.00 5.79
N TYR A 228 -12.25 17.09 5.74
CA TYR A 228 -11.03 17.11 6.54
C TYR A 228 -9.78 17.01 5.68
N ALA A 229 -8.70 17.63 6.13
CA ALA A 229 -7.35 17.35 5.66
C ALA A 229 -6.75 16.22 6.49
N LEU A 230 -6.45 15.10 5.86
CA LEU A 230 -5.66 14.04 6.46
C LEU A 230 -4.18 14.40 6.31
N ILE A 231 -3.48 14.50 7.44
CA ILE A 231 -2.06 14.81 7.49
C ILE A 231 -1.31 13.64 8.08
N ASN A 232 -0.32 13.12 7.36
CA ASN A 232 0.50 12.02 7.84
C ASN A 232 1.97 12.34 7.65
N ASN A 233 2.81 11.91 8.59
CA ASN A 233 4.25 12.00 8.42
C ASN A 233 4.79 10.81 7.63
N ILE A 234 5.79 11.05 6.82
CA ILE A 234 6.50 10.06 6.02
C ILE A 234 8.01 10.21 6.20
N ASN A 235 8.75 9.17 5.84
CA ASN A 235 10.20 9.18 5.90
C ASN A 235 10.76 8.81 4.52
N LYS A 236 11.81 9.52 4.10
CA LYS A 236 12.55 9.23 2.86
C LYS A 236 14.04 9.13 3.18
N VAL A 237 14.69 8.08 2.68
CA VAL A 237 16.13 7.94 2.80
C VAL A 237 16.79 8.75 1.69
N ILE A 238 17.80 9.53 2.04
CA ILE A 238 18.61 10.32 1.11
C ILE A 238 20.07 9.97 1.37
N SER A 239 20.83 9.72 0.32
CA SER A 239 22.27 9.51 0.42
C SER A 239 22.95 10.77 0.99
N GLY A 240 23.91 10.59 1.86
CA GLY A 240 24.77 11.69 2.32
C GLY A 240 25.87 12.04 1.34
N LYS A 241 25.96 11.30 0.20
CA LYS A 241 26.95 11.53 -0.87
C LYS A 241 26.27 12.13 -2.09
N THR A 242 26.98 13.02 -2.75
CA THR A 242 26.55 13.55 -4.05
C THR A 242 26.62 12.49 -5.14
N VAL A 243 25.95 12.72 -6.26
CA VAL A 243 26.04 11.83 -7.43
C VAL A 243 27.48 11.74 -7.92
N LEU A 244 28.23 12.85 -7.92
CA LEU A 244 29.67 12.85 -8.32
C LEU A 244 30.51 11.96 -7.41
N GLN A 245 30.31 12.06 -6.09
CA GLN A 245 31.04 11.20 -5.15
C GLN A 245 30.73 9.72 -5.39
N LYS A 246 29.47 9.40 -5.74
CA LYS A 246 29.11 8.02 -6.05
C LYS A 246 29.71 7.54 -7.38
N ILE A 247 29.76 8.38 -8.40
CA ILE A 247 30.45 8.08 -9.66
C ILE A 247 31.91 7.72 -9.38
N LYS A 248 32.62 8.57 -8.64
CA LYS A 248 34.05 8.33 -8.28
C LYS A 248 34.24 7.04 -7.46
N GLU A 249 33.27 6.65 -6.62
CA GLU A 249 33.31 5.36 -5.91
C GLU A 249 33.19 4.16 -6.86
N ILE A 250 32.28 4.24 -7.82
CA ILE A 250 32.10 3.17 -8.81
C ILE A 250 33.33 3.07 -9.71
N GLU A 251 33.91 4.19 -10.13
CA GLU A 251 35.18 4.23 -10.90
C GLU A 251 36.29 3.52 -10.14
N LYS A 252 36.40 3.77 -8.84
CA LYS A 252 37.41 3.11 -8.00
C LYS A 252 37.12 1.62 -7.76
N GLU A 253 35.86 1.25 -7.63
CA GLU A 253 35.46 -0.17 -7.42
C GLU A 253 35.78 -1.04 -8.65
N TYR A 254 35.71 -0.44 -9.85
CA TYR A 254 35.89 -1.12 -11.12
C TYR A 254 37.13 -0.62 -11.88
N GLU A 255 38.17 -0.13 -11.18
CA GLU A 255 39.38 0.44 -11.77
C GLU A 255 40.15 -0.50 -12.73
N ASN A 256 39.94 -1.82 -12.60
CA ASN A 256 40.55 -2.85 -13.45
C ASN A 256 39.81 -3.03 -14.80
N LEU A 257 38.66 -2.38 -15.02
CA LEU A 257 37.92 -2.44 -16.27
C LEU A 257 38.29 -1.29 -17.21
N ASN A 258 37.99 -1.45 -18.51
CA ASN A 258 38.18 -0.37 -19.45
C ASN A 258 37.13 0.76 -19.24
N ARG A 259 37.44 1.96 -19.75
CA ARG A 259 36.60 3.16 -19.55
C ARG A 259 35.15 2.96 -20.00
N LYS A 260 34.89 2.24 -21.10
CA LYS A 260 33.51 1.97 -21.59
C LYS A 260 32.74 1.09 -20.63
N GLU A 261 33.36 0.03 -20.15
CA GLU A 261 32.73 -0.88 -19.17
C GLU A 261 32.43 -0.17 -17.83
N ILE A 262 33.34 0.72 -17.37
CA ILE A 262 33.09 1.53 -16.17
C ILE A 262 31.85 2.43 -16.36
N ILE A 263 31.75 3.11 -17.52
CA ILE A 263 30.60 3.96 -17.86
C ILE A 263 29.31 3.14 -17.87
N GLU A 264 29.31 1.93 -18.43
CA GLU A 264 28.15 1.05 -18.43
C GLU A 264 27.74 0.67 -17.00
N LYS A 265 28.70 0.37 -16.11
CA LYS A 265 28.43 0.10 -14.69
C LYS A 265 27.82 1.30 -13.97
N ILE A 266 28.30 2.49 -14.23
CA ILE A 266 27.73 3.73 -13.69
C ILE A 266 26.29 3.91 -14.20
N LYS A 267 26.05 3.78 -15.49
CA LYS A 267 24.70 3.89 -16.07
C LYS A 267 23.74 2.82 -15.51
N GLU A 268 24.18 1.57 -15.40
CA GLU A 268 23.41 0.48 -14.78
C GLU A 268 23.01 0.81 -13.33
N TYR A 269 23.94 1.33 -12.54
CA TYR A 269 23.65 1.74 -11.16
C TYR A 269 22.56 2.81 -11.12
N PHE A 270 22.66 3.87 -11.92
CA PHE A 270 21.73 4.98 -11.91
C PHE A 270 20.39 4.68 -12.62
N GLN A 271 20.30 3.67 -13.49
CA GLN A 271 19.02 3.17 -14.00
C GLN A 271 18.11 2.64 -12.87
N ASN A 272 18.70 2.11 -11.80
CA ASN A 272 17.97 1.62 -10.62
C ASN A 272 17.64 2.74 -9.60
N HIS A 273 18.47 3.80 -9.54
CA HIS A 273 18.36 4.95 -8.62
C HIS A 273 17.85 6.19 -9.37
N LYS A 274 16.56 6.21 -9.67
CA LYS A 274 15.97 7.12 -10.67
C LYS A 274 15.67 8.54 -10.20
N THR A 275 15.83 8.88 -8.90
CA THR A 275 15.45 10.21 -8.40
C THR A 275 16.58 10.86 -7.62
N VAL A 276 16.84 12.12 -7.94
CA VAL A 276 17.83 12.98 -7.26
C VAL A 276 17.18 14.25 -6.75
N ILE A 277 17.80 14.88 -5.75
CA ILE A 277 17.39 16.17 -5.18
C ILE A 277 18.49 17.18 -5.40
N THR A 278 18.12 18.38 -5.87
CA THR A 278 19.01 19.55 -5.91
C THR A 278 19.08 20.22 -4.54
N THR A 279 20.22 20.80 -4.21
CA THR A 279 20.41 21.52 -2.93
C THR A 279 20.61 23.04 -3.11
N TYR A 280 20.55 23.50 -4.35
CA TYR A 280 20.72 24.90 -4.69
C TYR A 280 19.39 25.55 -5.13
N GLY A 281 19.30 26.85 -4.99
CA GLY A 281 18.10 27.59 -5.32
C GLY A 281 16.88 27.08 -4.56
N VAL A 282 15.79 26.82 -5.28
CA VAL A 282 14.64 26.11 -4.75
C VAL A 282 14.90 24.62 -4.92
N PRO A 283 15.11 23.86 -3.85
CA PRO A 283 15.36 22.42 -3.97
C PRO A 283 14.25 21.72 -4.74
N ARG A 284 14.62 20.86 -5.68
CA ARG A 284 13.68 20.11 -6.54
C ARG A 284 14.09 18.66 -6.68
N ALA A 285 13.12 17.78 -6.79
CA ALA A 285 13.33 16.38 -7.11
C ALA A 285 13.21 16.17 -8.62
N PHE A 286 14.19 15.46 -9.19
CA PHE A 286 14.24 15.11 -10.61
C PHE A 286 14.41 13.61 -10.77
N ARG A 287 13.89 13.05 -11.88
CA ARG A 287 14.14 11.67 -12.25
C ARG A 287 15.30 11.63 -13.23
N ILE A 288 16.33 10.83 -12.94
CA ILE A 288 17.44 10.57 -13.82
C ILE A 288 16.93 9.78 -15.03
N ARG A 289 17.32 10.19 -16.21
CA ARG A 289 17.16 9.47 -17.47
C ARG A 289 18.43 8.76 -17.86
N ASP A 290 19.53 9.51 -17.91
CA ASP A 290 20.86 9.00 -18.25
C ASP A 290 21.95 9.89 -17.61
N ILE A 291 23.21 9.45 -17.67
CA ILE A 291 24.39 10.24 -17.37
C ILE A 291 25.20 10.36 -18.65
N ASP A 292 25.43 11.60 -19.08
CA ASP A 292 26.12 11.93 -20.30
C ASP A 292 27.57 12.28 -19.98
N PHE A 293 28.50 11.46 -20.45
CA PHE A 293 29.93 11.61 -20.24
C PHE A 293 30.63 12.41 -21.35
N ASP A 294 29.92 12.73 -22.43
CA ASP A 294 30.46 13.48 -23.57
C ASP A 294 30.36 14.99 -23.36
N ILE A 295 29.49 15.42 -22.44
CA ILE A 295 29.33 16.83 -22.09
C ILE A 295 29.63 17.08 -20.61
N ASN A 296 30.10 18.29 -20.32
CA ASN A 296 30.46 18.72 -18.97
C ASN A 296 30.03 20.19 -18.73
N PRO A 297 30.06 20.68 -17.49
CA PRO A 297 29.64 22.05 -17.15
C PRO A 297 30.39 23.14 -17.91
N LYS A 298 31.65 22.89 -18.34
CA LYS A 298 32.49 23.86 -19.03
C LYS A 298 32.15 23.98 -20.51
N ASN A 299 31.75 22.88 -21.17
CA ASN A 299 31.48 22.85 -22.62
C ASN A 299 30.00 22.91 -22.99
N TYR A 300 29.09 22.64 -22.04
CA TYR A 300 27.65 22.68 -22.29
C TYR A 300 27.10 24.10 -22.18
N ASN A 301 26.55 24.60 -23.28
CA ASN A 301 26.01 25.94 -23.40
C ASN A 301 24.48 25.94 -23.22
N ILE A 302 23.97 26.87 -22.44
CA ILE A 302 22.52 27.13 -22.25
C ILE A 302 22.19 28.53 -22.78
N MET A 303 21.00 28.62 -23.39
CA MET A 303 20.46 29.91 -23.83
C MET A 303 19.58 30.48 -22.73
N ILE A 304 19.95 31.59 -22.16
CA ILE A 304 19.09 32.39 -21.27
C ILE A 304 18.19 33.22 -22.18
N LYS A 305 16.87 33.05 -22.04
CA LYS A 305 15.89 33.80 -22.84
C LYS A 305 15.86 35.27 -22.41
N ASP A 306 15.39 36.14 -23.33
CA ASP A 306 15.09 37.52 -23.01
C ASP A 306 14.19 37.63 -21.77
N ASP A 307 14.58 38.42 -20.79
CA ASP A 307 13.74 38.73 -19.66
C ASP A 307 12.88 39.96 -19.99
N GLN A 308 11.60 39.70 -20.31
CA GLN A 308 10.63 40.76 -20.65
C GLN A 308 10.38 41.76 -19.51
N ILE A 309 10.81 41.45 -18.29
CA ILE A 309 10.59 42.29 -17.10
C ILE A 309 11.80 43.18 -16.85
N THR A 310 13.04 42.65 -17.06
CA THR A 310 14.27 43.40 -16.83
C THR A 310 14.85 44.03 -18.11
N GLY A 311 14.32 43.67 -19.30
CA GLY A 311 14.80 44.14 -20.59
C GLY A 311 16.17 43.55 -21.01
N GLU A 312 16.73 42.59 -20.28
CA GLU A 312 17.96 41.92 -20.63
C GLU A 312 17.77 41.01 -21.84
N LYS A 313 18.62 41.20 -22.88
CA LYS A 313 18.61 40.34 -24.06
C LYS A 313 19.13 38.95 -23.73
N GLY A 314 18.55 37.95 -24.37
CA GLY A 314 19.01 36.56 -24.24
C GLY A 314 20.49 36.39 -24.64
N ARG A 315 21.18 35.61 -23.87
CA ARG A 315 22.58 35.30 -24.08
C ARG A 315 22.88 33.84 -23.90
N THR A 316 23.88 33.33 -24.61
CA THR A 316 24.39 31.97 -24.44
C THR A 316 25.52 31.98 -23.43
N VAL A 317 25.46 31.14 -22.42
CA VAL A 317 26.46 30.99 -21.36
C VAL A 317 26.76 29.52 -21.10
N THR A 318 27.96 29.21 -20.63
CA THR A 318 28.27 27.83 -20.20
C THR A 318 27.47 27.48 -18.91
N LEU A 319 27.22 26.20 -18.69
CA LEU A 319 26.47 25.75 -17.50
C LEU A 319 27.22 26.14 -16.21
N SER A 320 28.56 26.06 -16.18
CA SER A 320 29.38 26.49 -15.06
C SER A 320 29.18 27.99 -14.75
N ASN A 321 29.26 28.84 -15.76
CA ASN A 321 29.06 30.29 -15.60
C ASN A 321 27.61 30.62 -15.15
N TYR A 322 26.63 29.87 -15.65
CA TYR A 322 25.24 30.04 -15.21
C TYR A 322 25.07 29.79 -13.69
N TYR A 323 25.66 28.69 -13.17
CA TYR A 323 25.59 28.40 -11.75
C TYR A 323 26.36 29.41 -10.89
N LYS A 324 27.52 29.88 -11.39
CA LYS A 324 28.29 30.95 -10.71
C LYS A 324 27.48 32.26 -10.63
N THR A 325 26.88 32.67 -11.74
CA THR A 325 26.16 33.96 -11.79
C THR A 325 24.76 33.91 -11.12
N GLN A 326 24.01 32.83 -11.31
CA GLN A 326 22.63 32.73 -10.80
C GLN A 326 22.54 32.26 -9.35
N TYR A 327 23.45 31.38 -8.93
CA TYR A 327 23.37 30.76 -7.60
C TYR A 327 24.57 31.06 -6.72
N ASN A 328 25.55 31.78 -7.23
CA ASN A 328 26.83 32.06 -6.54
C ASN A 328 27.53 30.76 -6.11
N ILE A 329 27.53 29.75 -6.99
CA ILE A 329 28.13 28.42 -6.76
C ILE A 329 29.31 28.25 -7.67
N GLU A 330 30.48 28.01 -7.10
CA GLU A 330 31.68 27.58 -7.81
C GLU A 330 31.78 26.05 -7.77
N LEU A 331 31.99 25.44 -8.93
CA LEU A 331 32.11 23.99 -9.05
C LEU A 331 33.50 23.52 -8.65
N SER A 332 33.57 22.40 -7.93
CA SER A 332 34.88 21.79 -7.61
C SER A 332 35.52 21.06 -8.80
N ASP A 333 34.70 20.65 -9.79
CA ASP A 333 35.11 19.87 -10.95
C ASP A 333 34.25 20.25 -12.18
N ASP A 334 34.77 21.08 -13.05
CA ASP A 334 34.09 21.51 -14.27
C ASP A 334 34.08 20.46 -15.39
N SER A 335 34.85 19.37 -15.22
CA SER A 335 34.98 18.27 -16.19
C SER A 335 34.04 17.09 -15.88
N GLN A 336 33.27 17.17 -14.83
CA GLN A 336 32.34 16.11 -14.45
C GLN A 336 31.26 15.88 -15.52
N PRO A 337 30.75 14.63 -15.70
CA PRO A 337 29.67 14.36 -16.63
C PRO A 337 28.38 15.10 -16.21
N LEU A 338 27.39 15.14 -17.08
CA LEU A 338 26.08 15.75 -16.73
C LEU A 338 24.98 14.71 -16.59
N ILE A 339 24.02 14.98 -15.69
CA ILE A 339 22.84 14.13 -15.47
C ILE A 339 21.72 14.63 -16.36
N GLU A 340 21.30 13.82 -17.33
CA GLU A 340 20.10 14.06 -18.12
C GLU A 340 18.86 13.71 -17.27
N VAL A 341 17.93 14.66 -17.11
CA VAL A 341 16.66 14.46 -16.42
C VAL A 341 15.50 14.49 -17.41
N GLU A 342 14.32 13.98 -17.01
CA GLU A 342 13.16 13.90 -17.88
C GLU A 342 12.93 15.18 -18.68
N HIS A 343 12.80 15.02 -20.00
CA HIS A 343 12.37 16.06 -20.92
C HIS A 343 11.04 15.66 -21.59
N LYS A 344 10.30 16.63 -22.10
CA LYS A 344 9.08 16.39 -22.83
C LYS A 344 9.37 16.23 -24.32
N LYS A 345 9.08 15.06 -24.89
CA LYS A 345 9.10 14.84 -26.34
C LYS A 345 7.93 15.54 -27.00
N LYS A 346 8.19 16.30 -28.09
CA LYS A 346 7.15 16.68 -29.05
C LYS A 346 6.78 15.44 -29.87
N LYS A 347 5.51 15.01 -29.83
CA LYS A 347 5.01 13.96 -30.73
C LYS A 347 4.74 14.59 -32.10
N LYS A 348 5.39 14.07 -33.14
CA LYS A 348 5.04 14.37 -34.54
C LYS A 348 3.71 13.73 -34.88
N ASN A 349 2.76 14.50 -35.43
CA ASN A 349 1.59 13.97 -36.12
C ASN A 349 2.01 13.45 -37.48
N SER A 350 1.83 12.14 -37.68
CA SER A 350 2.05 11.47 -38.96
C SER A 350 0.86 11.61 -39.90
N GLU A 351 0.43 12.83 -40.26
CA GLU A 351 -0.50 13.02 -41.36
C GLU A 351 -0.34 14.45 -41.90
N THR A 352 0.70 14.66 -42.70
CA THR A 352 0.74 15.49 -43.91
C THR A 352 2.16 15.43 -44.48
N LYS A 353 2.33 14.63 -45.51
CA LYS A 353 3.47 14.74 -46.43
C LYS A 353 3.24 16.02 -47.26
N ASN A 354 4.03 17.06 -47.01
CA ASN A 354 4.50 17.94 -48.10
C ASN A 354 5.81 18.67 -47.68
N ASN A 355 6.67 18.71 -48.59
CA ASN A 355 8.08 19.04 -48.68
C ASN A 355 8.56 20.33 -47.98
N ASN A 356 9.81 20.24 -47.61
CA ASN A 356 10.83 21.32 -47.50
C ASN A 356 10.60 22.29 -46.32
N ASN A 357 11.23 21.94 -45.15
CA ASN A 357 12.21 22.81 -44.53
C ASN A 357 12.80 22.06 -43.31
N ASN A 358 14.12 22.01 -43.24
CA ASN A 358 14.91 21.49 -42.13
C ASN A 358 14.62 22.28 -40.85
N ASN A 359 13.60 21.88 -40.11
CA ASN A 359 13.42 22.20 -38.68
C ASN A 359 13.66 20.92 -37.90
N GLU A 360 14.90 20.74 -37.48
CA GLU A 360 15.29 19.74 -36.49
C GLU A 360 14.39 19.85 -35.28
N ASP A 361 13.79 18.74 -34.88
CA ASP A 361 13.04 18.60 -33.61
C ASP A 361 13.96 18.94 -32.45
N GLN A 362 13.96 20.18 -31.97
CA GLN A 362 14.69 20.57 -30.77
C GLN A 362 14.05 19.88 -29.55
N GLU A 363 14.60 18.72 -29.17
CA GLU A 363 14.33 18.12 -27.89
C GLU A 363 14.97 19.00 -26.80
N TYR A 364 14.15 19.58 -25.92
CA TYR A 364 14.67 20.31 -24.75
C TYR A 364 15.14 19.31 -23.70
N ARG A 365 16.46 19.15 -23.57
CA ARG A 365 17.12 18.35 -22.54
C ARG A 365 17.47 19.25 -21.35
N ILE A 366 17.17 18.78 -20.13
CA ILE A 366 17.58 19.46 -18.91
C ILE A 366 18.70 18.64 -18.29
N TYR A 367 19.82 19.31 -18.02
CA TYR A 367 20.98 18.70 -17.39
C TYR A 367 21.20 19.25 -15.97
N LEU A 368 21.60 18.37 -15.05
CA LEU A 368 21.98 18.72 -13.68
C LEU A 368 23.45 18.36 -13.45
N ILE A 369 24.09 19.10 -12.55
CA ILE A 369 25.50 18.93 -12.20
C ILE A 369 25.60 17.90 -11.06
N PRO A 370 26.34 16.79 -11.22
CA PRO A 370 26.41 15.69 -10.25
C PRO A 370 26.89 16.07 -8.85
N GLU A 371 27.82 17.01 -8.70
CA GLU A 371 28.29 17.45 -7.38
C GLU A 371 27.22 18.24 -6.58
N LEU A 372 26.19 18.76 -7.25
CA LEU A 372 25.14 19.59 -6.64
C LEU A 372 23.85 18.84 -6.35
N VAL A 373 23.83 17.53 -6.57
CA VAL A 373 22.63 16.70 -6.38
C VAL A 373 22.90 15.44 -5.57
N TYR A 374 21.90 15.05 -4.77
CA TYR A 374 21.95 13.87 -3.91
C TYR A 374 20.96 12.80 -4.38
N ILE A 375 21.34 11.55 -4.26
CA ILE A 375 20.52 10.40 -4.63
C ILE A 375 19.43 10.19 -3.56
N THR A 376 18.18 9.90 -4.00
CA THR A 376 17.09 9.50 -3.10
C THR A 376 16.79 8.01 -3.26
N GLY A 377 16.47 7.36 -2.14
CA GLY A 377 16.21 5.92 -2.10
C GLY A 377 17.34 5.18 -1.38
N ARG A 378 17.26 3.85 -1.42
CA ARG A 378 18.23 2.98 -0.74
C ARG A 378 19.20 2.38 -1.75
N GLU A 379 20.41 2.16 -1.31
CA GLU A 379 21.41 1.36 -2.03
C GLU A 379 21.11 -0.13 -1.78
N ASP A 380 20.56 -0.85 -2.76
CA ASP A 380 20.02 -2.20 -2.59
C ASP A 380 21.06 -3.35 -2.59
N ARG A 381 22.35 -3.09 -2.64
CA ARG A 381 23.37 -4.11 -2.96
C ARG A 381 24.15 -4.71 -1.77
N ASP A 382 23.82 -4.42 -0.50
CA ASP A 382 24.63 -4.92 0.61
C ASP A 382 23.97 -6.08 1.37
N ILE A 383 24.72 -7.17 1.54
CA ILE A 383 24.38 -8.36 2.34
C ILE A 383 24.13 -8.00 3.83
N ASN A 384 24.56 -6.82 4.27
CA ASN A 384 24.24 -6.23 5.57
C ASN A 384 22.84 -5.59 5.68
N ILE A 385 21.99 -5.75 4.66
CA ILE A 385 20.63 -5.17 4.56
C ILE A 385 19.80 -5.47 5.81
N LYS A 386 19.83 -6.69 6.34
CA LYS A 386 19.04 -7.08 7.53
C LYS A 386 19.39 -6.26 8.78
N ARG A 387 20.66 -5.93 9.00
CA ARG A 387 21.11 -5.13 10.15
C ARG A 387 20.84 -3.64 9.95
N ARG A 388 21.09 -3.11 8.75
CA ARG A 388 20.70 -1.75 8.35
C ARG A 388 19.19 -1.55 8.39
N ASP A 389 18.41 -2.56 7.98
CA ASP A 389 16.95 -2.53 8.04
C ASP A 389 16.40 -2.45 9.45
N ARG A 390 17.07 -3.06 10.41
CA ARG A 390 16.71 -2.95 11.84
C ARG A 390 16.92 -1.51 12.32
N ASN A 391 18.09 -0.94 12.09
CA ASN A 391 18.41 0.44 12.49
C ASN A 391 17.48 1.45 11.81
N LEU A 392 17.20 1.29 10.52
CA LEU A 392 16.25 2.13 9.79
C LEU A 392 14.84 2.01 10.38
N ARG A 393 14.38 0.78 10.64
CA ARG A 393 13.07 0.54 11.27
C ARG A 393 12.99 1.18 12.65
N ASP A 394 14.03 1.05 13.47
CA ASP A 394 14.03 1.61 14.82
C ASP A 394 14.03 3.15 14.80
N LYS A 395 14.75 3.77 13.86
CA LYS A 395 14.75 5.24 13.68
C LYS A 395 13.48 5.80 13.05
N THR A 396 12.76 4.97 12.27
CA THR A 396 11.49 5.36 11.64
C THR A 396 10.26 5.01 12.46
N LYS A 397 10.39 4.12 13.45
CA LYS A 397 9.32 3.85 14.43
C LYS A 397 9.11 5.07 15.31
N MET A 398 7.87 5.51 15.40
CA MET A 398 7.46 6.64 16.21
C MET A 398 6.31 6.22 17.10
N ASN A 399 6.39 6.56 18.37
CA ASN A 399 5.25 6.44 19.27
C ASN A 399 4.16 7.47 18.90
N PRO A 400 2.94 7.31 19.39
CA PRO A 400 1.82 8.21 19.11
C PRO A 400 2.11 9.69 19.38
N ASP A 401 2.69 10.03 20.55
CA ASP A 401 3.02 11.42 20.90
C ASP A 401 3.98 12.05 19.90
N LYS A 402 5.09 11.38 19.60
CA LYS A 402 6.07 11.87 18.63
C LYS A 402 5.49 12.01 17.23
N LYS A 403 4.57 11.14 16.86
CA LYS A 403 3.87 11.21 15.57
C LYS A 403 2.97 12.42 15.53
N MET A 404 2.19 12.70 16.59
CA MET A 404 1.32 13.88 16.67
C MET A 404 2.14 15.18 16.73
N GLU A 405 3.27 15.21 17.44
CA GLU A 405 4.21 16.34 17.44
C GLU A 405 4.67 16.68 16.01
N LEU A 406 5.06 15.67 15.23
CA LEU A 406 5.48 15.88 13.83
C LEU A 406 4.32 16.32 12.93
N ILE A 407 3.10 15.80 13.13
CA ILE A 407 1.91 16.26 12.40
C ILE A 407 1.63 17.72 12.72
N ASN A 408 1.77 18.13 13.98
CA ASN A 408 1.65 19.53 14.38
C ASN A 408 2.75 20.42 13.75
N GLY A 409 3.93 19.85 13.46
CA GLY A 409 4.96 20.50 12.65
C GLY A 409 4.47 20.94 11.27
N PHE A 410 3.61 20.13 10.63
CA PHE A 410 2.98 20.49 9.36
C PHE A 410 2.06 21.72 9.50
N LEU A 411 1.30 21.81 10.61
CA LEU A 411 0.45 22.98 10.88
C LEU A 411 1.29 24.25 11.01
N ASN A 412 2.47 24.15 11.61
CA ASN A 412 3.40 25.28 11.70
C ASN A 412 3.91 25.69 10.30
N LEU A 413 4.18 24.75 9.41
CA LEU A 413 4.55 25.05 8.02
C LEU A 413 3.40 25.72 7.25
N TYR A 414 2.17 25.23 7.44
CA TYR A 414 0.95 25.77 6.82
C TYR A 414 0.65 27.21 7.30
N ASN A 415 0.81 27.48 8.59
CA ASN A 415 0.56 28.78 9.20
C ASN A 415 1.79 29.72 9.19
N SER A 416 2.86 29.34 8.48
CA SER A 416 4.11 30.10 8.47
C SER A 416 3.96 31.44 7.75
N SER A 417 4.46 32.49 8.37
CA SER A 417 4.60 33.84 7.77
C SER A 417 5.89 34.01 6.96
N ASN A 418 6.76 32.96 6.91
CA ASN A 418 8.02 33.05 6.20
C ASN A 418 7.78 33.20 4.70
N ARG A 419 8.36 34.24 4.11
CA ARG A 419 8.24 34.57 2.70
C ARG A 419 9.44 34.07 1.92
N LYS A 420 9.18 33.63 0.70
CA LYS A 420 10.21 33.25 -0.26
C LYS A 420 10.71 34.49 -0.99
N GLU A 421 11.98 34.77 -0.89
CA GLU A 421 12.60 35.84 -1.68
C GLU A 421 13.21 35.26 -2.97
N ILE A 422 12.90 35.89 -4.08
CA ILE A 422 13.52 35.60 -5.39
C ILE A 422 14.35 36.83 -5.74
N LYS A 423 15.68 36.68 -5.75
CA LYS A 423 16.57 37.71 -6.28
C LYS A 423 16.47 37.73 -7.80
N LYS A 424 16.11 38.86 -8.38
CA LYS A 424 16.07 39.13 -9.80
C LYS A 424 16.99 40.33 -10.07
N GLY A 425 18.25 40.06 -10.42
CA GLY A 425 19.27 41.10 -10.46
C GLY A 425 19.45 41.76 -9.08
N ASN A 426 19.44 43.08 -9.01
CA ASN A 426 19.56 43.84 -7.78
C ASN A 426 18.24 44.00 -7.00
N GLN A 427 17.13 43.44 -7.49
CA GLN A 427 15.83 43.51 -6.83
C GLN A 427 15.48 42.19 -6.16
N SER A 428 15.03 42.24 -4.92
CA SER A 428 14.45 41.10 -4.19
C SER A 428 12.92 41.19 -4.24
N ILE A 429 12.30 40.18 -4.88
CA ILE A 429 10.83 40.04 -4.92
C ILE A 429 10.42 39.07 -3.82
N SER A 430 9.69 39.58 -2.82
CA SER A 430 9.14 38.77 -1.76
C SER A 430 7.81 38.13 -2.23
N LEU A 431 7.76 36.76 -2.27
CA LEU A 431 6.54 36.03 -2.57
C LEU A 431 5.64 35.93 -1.35
N LYS A 432 4.32 35.73 -1.59
CA LYS A 432 3.34 35.49 -0.52
C LYS A 432 3.75 34.30 0.35
N SER A 433 3.61 34.45 1.67
CA SER A 433 3.82 33.36 2.62
C SER A 433 2.70 32.30 2.54
N PRO A 434 2.88 31.10 3.13
CA PRO A 434 1.79 30.13 3.31
C PRO A 434 0.56 30.74 3.98
N GLN A 435 0.75 31.51 5.06
CA GLN A 435 -0.32 32.17 5.79
C GLN A 435 -1.07 33.20 4.94
N ASP A 436 -0.33 34.01 4.15
CA ASP A 436 -0.95 34.99 3.25
C ASP A 436 -1.82 34.29 2.21
N LEU A 437 -1.30 33.20 1.64
CA LEU A 437 -2.04 32.45 0.63
C LEU A 437 -3.25 31.71 1.21
N ALA A 438 -3.14 31.15 2.41
CA ALA A 438 -4.25 30.50 3.10
C ALA A 438 -5.40 31.50 3.37
N LYS A 439 -5.06 32.72 3.86
CA LYS A 439 -6.03 33.80 4.05
C LYS A 439 -6.66 34.24 2.73
N GLU A 440 -5.85 34.36 1.68
CA GLU A 440 -6.35 34.77 0.37
C GLU A 440 -7.33 33.73 -0.22
N TRP A 441 -7.14 32.46 0.04
CA TRP A 441 -8.04 31.38 -0.39
C TRP A 441 -9.16 31.10 0.61
N GLY A 442 -9.24 31.88 1.71
CA GLY A 442 -10.27 31.73 2.73
C GLY A 442 -10.33 30.35 3.38
N ILE A 443 -9.18 29.65 3.44
CA ILE A 443 -9.13 28.28 3.98
C ILE A 443 -8.28 28.23 5.24
N LYS A 444 -8.79 27.58 6.28
CA LYS A 444 -8.10 27.40 7.56
C LYS A 444 -8.15 25.93 7.96
N LEU A 445 -7.05 25.42 8.49
CA LEU A 445 -7.01 24.12 9.17
C LEU A 445 -7.42 24.34 10.63
N GLY A 446 -8.53 23.71 11.02
CA GLY A 446 -9.07 23.71 12.38
C GLY A 446 -8.40 22.68 13.28
N ASN A 447 -9.13 22.23 14.29
CA ASN A 447 -8.68 21.21 15.21
C ASN A 447 -8.71 19.80 14.58
N ASN A 448 -7.94 18.90 15.15
CA ASN A 448 -8.05 17.50 14.75
C ASN A 448 -9.39 16.91 15.22
N LEU A 449 -9.92 15.98 14.41
CA LEU A 449 -11.16 15.28 14.72
C LEU A 449 -10.95 14.40 15.96
N THR A 450 -11.81 14.60 16.98
CA THR A 450 -11.85 13.80 18.19
C THR A 450 -13.28 13.28 18.42
N PHE A 451 -13.42 12.07 18.94
CA PHE A 451 -14.70 11.45 19.23
C PHE A 451 -14.55 10.29 20.21
N GLU A 452 -15.66 9.69 20.62
CA GLU A 452 -15.69 8.47 21.44
C GLU A 452 -15.65 7.23 20.57
N GLY A 453 -14.65 6.37 20.77
CA GLY A 453 -14.45 5.10 20.06
C GLY A 453 -14.84 3.90 20.92
N ARG A 454 -15.41 2.88 20.30
CA ARG A 454 -15.88 1.65 20.95
C ARG A 454 -14.81 0.56 20.89
N ILE A 455 -14.52 -0.09 22.00
CA ILE A 455 -13.64 -1.25 22.11
C ILE A 455 -14.50 -2.50 22.24
N ILE A 456 -14.50 -3.34 21.22
CA ILE A 456 -15.15 -4.66 21.27
C ILE A 456 -14.38 -5.60 22.20
N SER A 457 -15.06 -6.31 23.06
CA SER A 457 -14.47 -7.32 23.92
C SER A 457 -13.83 -8.45 23.12
N PRO A 458 -12.65 -8.96 23.54
CA PRO A 458 -11.96 -10.03 22.82
C PRO A 458 -12.73 -11.36 22.91
N PRO A 459 -12.51 -12.30 21.96
CA PRO A 459 -13.17 -13.59 21.99
C PRO A 459 -12.68 -14.47 23.13
N LYS A 460 -13.55 -15.40 23.56
CA LYS A 460 -13.16 -16.51 24.41
C LYS A 460 -12.53 -17.62 23.58
N LEU A 461 -11.30 -18.03 23.93
CA LEU A 461 -10.54 -19.06 23.22
C LEU A 461 -10.60 -20.37 24.01
N HIS A 462 -11.04 -21.46 23.34
CA HIS A 462 -11.13 -22.78 23.95
C HIS A 462 -9.92 -23.63 23.59
N PHE A 463 -9.21 -24.13 24.64
CA PHE A 463 -8.10 -25.06 24.56
C PHE A 463 -8.47 -26.44 25.06
N ASN A 464 -7.53 -27.38 25.02
CA ASN A 464 -7.70 -28.70 25.61
C ASN A 464 -7.98 -28.57 27.14
N ASN A 465 -8.72 -29.51 27.69
CA ASN A 465 -9.11 -29.55 29.11
C ASN A 465 -10.00 -28.41 29.60
N LYS A 466 -10.81 -27.81 28.69
CA LYS A 466 -11.73 -26.69 29.01
C LYS A 466 -11.04 -25.48 29.65
N GLN A 467 -9.74 -25.32 29.42
CA GLN A 467 -9.02 -24.14 29.86
C GLN A 467 -9.33 -22.99 28.88
N ASP A 468 -9.79 -21.87 29.43
CA ASP A 468 -10.00 -20.65 28.68
C ASP A 468 -8.83 -19.71 28.92
N SER A 469 -8.32 -19.10 27.87
CA SER A 469 -7.24 -18.14 27.98
C SER A 469 -7.76 -16.73 28.17
N LEU A 470 -7.27 -16.03 29.19
CA LEU A 470 -7.49 -14.61 29.36
C LEU A 470 -6.72 -13.84 28.31
N ILE A 471 -7.46 -13.07 27.50
CA ILE A 471 -6.89 -12.18 26.52
C ILE A 471 -6.66 -10.81 27.17
N LYS A 472 -5.42 -10.36 27.19
CA LYS A 472 -5.04 -9.03 27.67
C LYS A 472 -4.37 -8.25 26.54
N ASN A 473 -4.92 -7.10 26.22
CA ASN A 473 -4.41 -6.25 25.11
C ASN A 473 -4.21 -7.01 23.79
N GLY A 474 -5.17 -7.86 23.42
CA GLY A 474 -5.10 -8.63 22.18
C GLY A 474 -4.11 -9.80 22.17
N LEU A 475 -3.43 -10.09 23.30
CA LEU A 475 -2.49 -11.19 23.47
C LEU A 475 -3.02 -12.20 24.49
N PHE A 476 -2.65 -13.48 24.32
CA PHE A 476 -3.04 -14.56 25.22
C PHE A 476 -1.86 -15.53 25.44
N ARG A 477 -1.95 -16.34 26.47
CA ARG A 477 -1.03 -17.47 26.69
C ARG A 477 -1.63 -18.74 26.08
N PRO A 478 -0.89 -19.43 25.21
CA PRO A 478 -1.38 -20.69 24.65
C PRO A 478 -1.27 -21.81 25.69
N PHE A 479 -2.30 -22.65 25.73
CA PHE A 479 -2.33 -23.90 26.45
C PHE A 479 -2.06 -25.09 25.53
N SER A 480 -2.30 -26.31 26.03
CA SER A 480 -2.21 -27.52 25.21
C SER A 480 -3.22 -27.50 24.07
N PRO A 481 -2.84 -27.95 22.88
CA PRO A 481 -3.70 -27.89 21.70
C PRO A 481 -4.91 -28.81 21.84
N ILE A 482 -6.04 -28.39 21.27
CA ILE A 482 -7.28 -29.21 21.24
C ILE A 482 -7.05 -30.51 20.48
N LYS A 483 -6.40 -30.40 19.31
CA LYS A 483 -6.07 -31.55 18.49
C LYS A 483 -4.57 -31.51 18.19
N PRO A 484 -3.74 -32.24 18.97
CA PRO A 484 -2.36 -32.50 18.58
C PRO A 484 -2.33 -33.24 17.23
N PHE A 485 -1.32 -32.95 16.40
CA PHE A 485 -1.10 -33.74 15.20
C PHE A 485 -0.71 -35.18 15.57
N ASP A 486 -1.14 -36.13 14.73
CA ASP A 486 -0.87 -37.54 14.91
C ASP A 486 0.23 -38.00 13.95
N ILE A 487 1.48 -37.68 14.27
CA ILE A 487 2.68 -38.17 13.57
C ILE A 487 3.57 -38.84 14.60
N LYS A 488 3.99 -40.05 14.33
CA LYS A 488 4.95 -40.78 15.17
C LYS A 488 6.33 -40.18 15.01
N ILE A 489 7.16 -40.26 16.06
CA ILE A 489 8.53 -39.71 16.07
C ILE A 489 9.39 -40.33 14.95
N GLU A 490 9.25 -41.58 14.69
CA GLU A 490 9.97 -42.35 13.65
C GLU A 490 9.66 -41.84 12.22
N ASN A 491 8.52 -41.16 12.03
CA ASN A 491 8.13 -40.52 10.75
C ASN A 491 8.62 -39.09 10.60
N LEU A 492 9.46 -38.63 11.55
CA LEU A 492 10.09 -37.32 11.48
C LEU A 492 11.54 -37.44 11.01
N PHE A 493 12.01 -36.41 10.32
CA PHE A 493 13.42 -36.27 9.96
C PHE A 493 13.91 -34.83 10.14
N TYR A 494 15.24 -34.66 10.20
CA TYR A 494 15.84 -33.34 10.12
C TYR A 494 17.04 -33.30 9.17
N ILE A 495 17.25 -32.14 8.53
CA ILE A 495 18.35 -31.89 7.60
C ILE A 495 19.21 -30.76 8.15
N TYR A 496 20.53 -30.90 8.00
CA TYR A 496 21.51 -29.93 8.43
C TYR A 496 22.73 -29.87 7.50
N ASP A 497 23.52 -28.78 7.55
CA ASP A 497 24.79 -28.65 6.82
C ASP A 497 25.94 -29.17 7.71
N ILE A 498 26.63 -30.25 7.25
CA ILE A 498 27.76 -30.84 8.00
C ILE A 498 28.93 -29.84 8.10
N ASN A 499 29.11 -28.98 7.15
CA ASN A 499 30.24 -28.06 7.02
C ASN A 499 29.98 -26.67 7.60
N ASP A 500 28.88 -26.44 8.27
CA ASP A 500 28.59 -25.15 8.90
C ASP A 500 29.36 -25.00 10.23
N LYS A 501 30.64 -24.55 10.12
CA LYS A 501 31.55 -24.36 11.27
C LYS A 501 31.07 -23.30 12.28
N ASN A 502 30.03 -22.55 11.97
CA ASN A 502 29.44 -21.57 12.89
C ASN A 502 28.38 -22.16 13.82
N ASP A 503 28.11 -23.45 13.72
CA ASP A 503 27.09 -24.09 14.51
C ASP A 503 27.59 -24.39 15.93
N LYS A 504 27.37 -23.42 16.81
CA LYS A 504 27.49 -23.59 18.25
C LYS A 504 26.39 -24.46 18.87
N ILE A 505 25.42 -24.92 18.06
CA ILE A 505 24.32 -25.79 18.51
C ILE A 505 24.53 -27.18 17.96
N ASN A 506 24.56 -28.14 18.88
CA ASN A 506 24.44 -29.54 18.53
C ASN A 506 23.03 -29.78 17.94
N HIS A 507 22.95 -30.17 16.68
CA HIS A 507 21.69 -30.44 15.97
C HIS A 507 20.85 -31.51 16.68
N ILE A 508 21.50 -32.49 17.28
CA ILE A 508 20.86 -33.54 18.08
C ILE A 508 20.22 -32.92 19.34
N GLU A 509 20.93 -32.03 20.01
CA GLU A 509 20.38 -31.31 21.16
C GLU A 509 19.21 -30.40 20.78
N LEU A 510 19.30 -29.70 19.65
CA LEU A 510 18.22 -28.84 19.16
C LEU A 510 16.94 -29.64 18.89
N ILE A 511 17.04 -30.78 18.19
CA ILE A 511 15.86 -31.61 17.90
C ILE A 511 15.30 -32.24 19.20
N ARG A 512 16.13 -32.63 20.14
CA ARG A 512 15.71 -33.10 21.48
C ARG A 512 14.94 -32.00 22.22
N ASN A 513 15.47 -30.79 22.24
CA ASN A 513 14.81 -29.61 22.86
C ASN A 513 13.43 -29.32 22.20
N ILE A 514 13.31 -29.44 20.89
CA ILE A 514 12.04 -29.29 20.18
C ILE A 514 11.06 -30.41 20.63
N CYS A 515 11.50 -31.67 20.70
CA CYS A 515 10.66 -32.78 21.13
C CYS A 515 10.19 -32.60 22.59
N ASP A 516 11.07 -32.07 23.47
CA ASP A 516 10.69 -31.75 24.85
C ASP A 516 9.60 -30.68 24.94
N LYS A 517 9.58 -29.71 24.01
CA LYS A 517 8.50 -28.73 23.97
C LYS A 517 7.19 -29.35 23.44
N PHE A 518 7.24 -30.28 22.49
CA PHE A 518 6.05 -31.06 22.10
C PHE A 518 5.51 -31.87 23.26
N ALA A 519 6.36 -32.62 23.97
CA ALA A 519 5.94 -33.35 25.14
C ALA A 519 5.30 -32.44 26.20
N LYS A 520 5.94 -31.30 26.53
CA LYS A 520 5.42 -30.31 27.50
C LYS A 520 4.07 -29.74 27.13
N LYS A 521 3.75 -29.70 25.83
CA LYS A 521 2.42 -29.27 25.31
C LYS A 521 1.41 -30.41 25.18
N GLY A 522 1.72 -31.62 25.67
CA GLY A 522 0.79 -32.73 25.73
C GLY A 522 0.71 -33.60 24.47
N PHE A 523 1.74 -33.55 23.59
CA PHE A 523 1.84 -34.43 22.44
C PHE A 523 2.38 -35.81 22.91
N LYS A 524 1.45 -36.77 23.07
CA LYS A 524 1.78 -38.10 23.65
C LYS A 524 2.86 -38.85 22.91
N ASN A 525 2.91 -38.72 21.57
CA ASN A 525 3.90 -39.40 20.73
C ASN A 525 5.36 -38.95 21.00
N PHE A 526 5.57 -37.86 21.73
CA PHE A 526 6.89 -37.31 22.06
C PHE A 526 7.40 -37.65 23.45
N TYR A 527 6.68 -38.49 24.19
CA TYR A 527 7.16 -39.02 25.52
C TYR A 527 8.16 -40.19 25.42
N GLY A 528 8.31 -40.76 24.18
CA GLY A 528 9.14 -41.93 23.91
C GLY A 528 10.62 -41.60 23.59
N ASN A 529 11.33 -42.60 23.05
CA ASN A 529 12.73 -42.47 22.70
C ASN A 529 12.94 -41.49 21.52
N LYS A 530 13.60 -40.37 21.80
CA LYS A 530 13.83 -39.25 20.87
C LYS A 530 14.98 -39.50 19.89
N GLU A 531 15.72 -40.61 20.07
CA GLU A 531 16.84 -40.99 19.22
C GLU A 531 16.40 -41.58 17.89
N ASN A 532 15.10 -41.89 17.74
CA ASN A 532 14.52 -42.46 16.52
C ASN A 532 14.27 -41.43 15.38
N ILE A 533 14.54 -40.14 15.62
CA ILE A 533 14.41 -39.16 14.54
C ILE A 533 15.64 -39.20 13.64
N GLN A 534 15.41 -39.47 12.34
CA GLN A 534 16.51 -39.58 11.38
C GLN A 534 17.09 -38.22 11.02
N GLY A 535 18.42 -38.04 11.22
CA GLY A 535 19.16 -36.84 10.81
C GLY A 535 19.93 -37.09 9.51
N PHE A 536 19.83 -36.16 8.57
CA PHE A 536 20.53 -36.20 7.29
C PHE A 536 21.44 -35.00 7.15
N GLY A 537 22.75 -35.23 7.18
CA GLY A 537 23.75 -34.19 6.96
C GLY A 537 24.09 -34.03 5.50
N LEU A 538 23.97 -32.80 4.97
CA LEU A 538 24.37 -32.46 3.61
C LEU A 538 25.83 -31.99 3.60
N LYS A 539 26.65 -32.53 2.70
CA LYS A 539 28.08 -32.22 2.56
C LYS A 539 28.31 -30.97 1.72
N ASN A 540 27.52 -30.80 0.65
CA ASN A 540 27.71 -29.70 -0.30
C ASN A 540 26.44 -28.84 -0.42
N THR A 541 26.40 -27.74 0.34
CA THR A 541 25.23 -26.85 0.44
C THR A 541 25.40 -25.52 -0.32
N TRP A 542 26.46 -25.39 -1.14
CA TRP A 542 26.76 -24.15 -1.86
C TRP A 542 25.89 -23.91 -3.08
N ASN A 543 25.58 -24.96 -3.84
CA ASN A 543 24.72 -24.86 -5.01
C ASN A 543 23.56 -25.85 -4.94
N TRP A 544 22.50 -25.55 -5.71
CA TRP A 544 21.28 -26.34 -5.71
C TRP A 544 21.48 -27.76 -6.28
N ASP A 545 22.24 -27.89 -7.35
CA ASP A 545 22.38 -29.18 -8.06
C ASP A 545 23.03 -30.24 -7.14
N SER A 546 24.01 -29.83 -6.35
CA SER A 546 24.64 -30.69 -5.35
C SER A 546 23.66 -31.07 -4.24
N ILE A 547 22.90 -30.08 -3.72
CA ILE A 547 21.86 -30.33 -2.71
C ILE A 547 20.83 -31.31 -3.26
N GLU A 548 20.31 -31.07 -4.46
CA GLU A 548 19.28 -31.91 -5.06
C GLU A 548 19.78 -33.35 -5.31
N HIS A 549 21.03 -33.52 -5.76
CA HIS A 549 21.65 -34.83 -5.93
C HIS A 549 21.73 -35.59 -4.59
N GLU A 550 22.20 -34.96 -3.52
CA GLU A 550 22.24 -35.58 -2.19
C GLU A 550 20.84 -35.93 -1.67
N LEU A 551 19.84 -35.02 -1.85
CA LEU A 551 18.45 -35.27 -1.44
C LEU A 551 17.81 -36.45 -2.22
N ARG A 552 18.11 -36.61 -3.50
CA ARG A 552 17.62 -37.76 -4.31
C ARG A 552 18.19 -39.07 -3.81
N ASN A 553 19.46 -39.08 -3.40
CA ASN A 553 20.11 -40.30 -2.87
C ASN A 553 19.52 -40.73 -1.52
N ILE A 554 18.97 -39.82 -0.73
CA ILE A 554 18.30 -40.14 0.54
C ILE A 554 16.93 -40.80 0.33
N ASN A 555 16.28 -40.54 -0.79
CA ASN A 555 14.96 -41.08 -1.17
C ASN A 555 13.88 -40.83 -0.09
N PHE A 556 13.40 -39.59 0.00
CA PHE A 556 12.33 -39.23 0.93
C PHE A 556 10.97 -39.81 0.48
N ASP A 557 10.59 -40.95 1.07
CA ASP A 557 9.29 -41.58 0.81
C ASP A 557 8.23 -41.05 1.82
N ARG A 558 7.08 -40.57 1.32
CA ARG A 558 5.93 -40.15 2.12
C ARG A 558 5.36 -41.26 3.02
N LYS A 559 5.52 -42.53 2.63
CA LYS A 559 5.11 -43.68 3.46
C LYS A 559 5.96 -43.76 4.74
N LYS A 560 7.23 -43.38 4.64
CA LYS A 560 8.17 -43.39 5.76
C LYS A 560 8.20 -42.09 6.53
N PHE A 561 8.19 -40.96 5.80
CA PHE A 561 8.32 -39.62 6.41
C PHE A 561 7.08 -38.78 6.23
N SER A 562 6.58 -38.18 7.29
CA SER A 562 5.37 -37.35 7.30
C SER A 562 5.64 -35.86 7.54
N PHE A 563 6.80 -35.52 8.14
CA PHE A 563 7.20 -34.13 8.41
C PHE A 563 8.71 -34.00 8.58
N GLY A 564 9.29 -32.88 8.12
CA GLY A 564 10.72 -32.61 8.23
C GLY A 564 11.08 -31.27 8.88
N PHE A 565 12.21 -31.24 9.59
CA PHE A 565 12.85 -30.03 10.07
C PHE A 565 14.08 -29.73 9.20
N ILE A 566 14.28 -28.48 8.82
CA ILE A 566 15.49 -28.07 8.07
C ILE A 566 16.19 -26.99 8.87
N PHE A 567 17.37 -27.32 9.37
CA PHE A 567 18.21 -26.41 10.16
C PHE A 567 19.06 -25.59 9.20
N CYS A 568 18.63 -24.34 8.98
CA CYS A 568 19.21 -23.45 8.00
C CYS A 568 20.30 -22.58 8.61
N GLY A 569 21.57 -22.95 8.34
CA GLY A 569 22.68 -22.01 8.36
C GLY A 569 22.65 -21.09 7.13
N LYS A 570 23.58 -20.14 7.04
CA LYS A 570 23.59 -19.12 5.95
C LYS A 570 23.55 -19.68 4.52
N LYS A 571 24.11 -20.87 4.30
CA LYS A 571 24.18 -21.50 2.97
C LYS A 571 22.85 -22.12 2.58
N LEU A 572 22.25 -22.92 3.46
CA LEU A 572 20.92 -23.52 3.23
C LEU A 572 19.82 -22.47 3.16
N GLU A 573 19.95 -21.35 3.91
CA GLU A 573 19.01 -20.23 3.82
C GLU A 573 18.88 -19.67 2.37
N LYS A 574 20.00 -19.61 1.64
CA LYS A 574 19.99 -19.14 0.24
C LYS A 574 19.19 -20.05 -0.71
N ASN A 575 19.07 -21.32 -0.37
CA ASN A 575 18.34 -22.34 -1.15
C ASN A 575 16.94 -22.60 -0.59
N TYR A 576 16.42 -21.75 0.30
CA TYR A 576 15.13 -21.92 0.97
C TYR A 576 13.97 -22.22 0.00
N GLU A 577 13.86 -21.43 -1.07
CA GLU A 577 12.76 -21.55 -2.05
C GLU A 577 12.79 -22.90 -2.77
N LYS A 578 13.95 -23.31 -3.23
CA LYS A 578 14.15 -24.58 -3.92
C LYS A 578 13.96 -25.81 -3.01
N LEU A 579 14.40 -25.72 -1.74
CA LEU A 579 14.15 -26.75 -0.74
C LEU A 579 12.64 -26.91 -0.47
N LYS A 580 11.92 -25.79 -0.35
CA LYS A 580 10.47 -25.82 -0.18
C LYS A 580 9.76 -26.43 -1.39
N GLU A 581 10.16 -26.07 -2.61
CA GLU A 581 9.64 -26.65 -3.84
C GLU A 581 9.88 -28.17 -3.89
N TYR A 582 11.09 -28.61 -3.60
CA TYR A 582 11.47 -30.02 -3.61
C TYR A 582 10.59 -30.84 -2.67
N PHE A 583 10.52 -30.46 -1.40
CA PHE A 583 9.76 -31.24 -0.41
C PHE A 583 8.25 -31.19 -0.65
N LEU A 584 7.70 -30.07 -1.09
CA LEU A 584 6.25 -29.97 -1.34
C LEU A 584 5.82 -30.60 -2.66
N LYS A 585 6.52 -30.32 -3.79
CA LYS A 585 6.12 -30.84 -5.09
C LYS A 585 6.57 -32.27 -5.33
N LYS A 586 7.85 -32.59 -5.05
CA LYS A 586 8.40 -33.91 -5.36
C LYS A 586 8.10 -34.94 -4.27
N CYS A 587 8.27 -34.57 -3.00
CA CYS A 587 8.09 -35.51 -1.89
C CYS A 587 6.70 -35.45 -1.26
N ASN A 588 5.93 -34.38 -1.47
CA ASN A 588 4.65 -34.12 -0.81
C ASN A 588 4.76 -34.17 0.74
N ILE A 589 5.86 -33.68 1.29
CA ILE A 589 6.15 -33.66 2.73
C ILE A 589 6.27 -32.21 3.21
N PRO A 590 5.47 -31.77 4.18
CA PRO A 590 5.62 -30.45 4.77
C PRO A 590 6.91 -30.36 5.61
N THR A 591 7.55 -29.18 5.57
CA THR A 591 8.80 -28.95 6.30
C THR A 591 8.76 -27.65 7.10
N GLN A 592 9.45 -27.67 8.28
CA GLN A 592 9.70 -26.48 9.08
C GLN A 592 11.18 -26.09 8.96
N HIS A 593 11.41 -24.89 8.40
CA HIS A 593 12.75 -24.33 8.34
C HIS A 593 13.04 -23.51 9.60
N LEU A 594 14.21 -23.71 10.21
CA LEU A 594 14.69 -23.00 11.37
C LEU A 594 15.98 -22.27 11.00
N LEU A 595 15.94 -20.94 11.07
CA LEU A 595 17.13 -20.11 10.88
C LEU A 595 17.96 -20.15 12.17
N LEU A 596 19.09 -20.83 12.12
CA LEU A 596 19.98 -21.03 13.29
C LEU A 596 20.47 -19.68 13.84
N GLU A 597 20.77 -18.69 12.99
CA GLU A 597 21.15 -17.34 13.41
C GLU A 597 20.10 -16.69 14.34
N ASN A 598 18.82 -16.90 14.09
CA ASN A 598 17.75 -16.35 14.94
C ASN A 598 17.71 -17.00 16.32
N LEU A 599 18.04 -18.28 16.42
CA LEU A 599 18.12 -19.00 17.69
C LEU A 599 19.33 -18.57 18.53
N TYR A 600 20.47 -18.30 17.85
CA TYR A 600 21.68 -17.83 18.53
C TYR A 600 21.60 -16.39 19.03
N SER A 601 21.06 -15.51 18.21
CA SER A 601 21.02 -14.08 18.50
C SER A 601 20.04 -13.70 19.61
N LYS A 602 19.09 -14.61 19.92
CA LYS A 602 18.00 -14.37 20.89
C LYS A 602 17.98 -15.41 22.03
N ARG A 603 19.10 -15.58 22.68
CA ARG A 603 19.24 -16.58 23.74
C ARG A 603 18.16 -16.50 24.84
N ASN A 604 17.81 -15.29 25.26
CA ASN A 604 16.77 -15.07 26.27
C ASN A 604 15.36 -15.45 25.79
N GLU A 605 15.13 -15.47 24.48
CA GLU A 605 13.85 -15.83 23.87
C GLU A 605 13.82 -17.27 23.34
N TYR A 606 14.92 -18.02 23.44
CA TYR A 606 15.10 -19.36 22.87
C TYR A 606 13.94 -20.29 23.17
N ASN A 607 13.56 -20.41 24.43
CA ASN A 607 12.43 -21.25 24.82
C ASN A 607 11.11 -20.82 24.24
N SER A 608 10.85 -19.52 24.17
CA SER A 608 9.64 -18.95 23.59
C SER A 608 9.56 -19.22 22.07
N ILE A 609 10.70 -19.11 21.38
CA ILE A 609 10.81 -19.43 19.94
C ILE A 609 10.47 -20.89 19.70
N LEU A 610 11.03 -21.82 20.50
CA LEU A 610 10.75 -23.25 20.36
C LEU A 610 9.27 -23.57 20.62
N PHE A 611 8.62 -22.93 21.61
CA PHE A 611 7.18 -23.10 21.83
C PHE A 611 6.34 -22.63 20.65
N ASN A 612 6.72 -21.50 20.02
CA ASN A 612 6.05 -21.01 18.81
C ASN A 612 6.22 -21.95 17.62
N ILE A 613 7.40 -22.56 17.48
CA ILE A 613 7.67 -23.58 16.44
C ILE A 613 6.75 -24.79 16.62
N VAL A 614 6.54 -25.26 17.85
CA VAL A 614 5.61 -26.37 18.14
C VAL A 614 4.21 -26.06 17.64
N ASP A 615 3.70 -24.83 17.90
CA ASP A 615 2.37 -24.42 17.45
C ASP A 615 2.27 -24.34 15.91
N GLN A 616 3.32 -23.83 15.25
CA GLN A 616 3.40 -23.79 13.78
C GLN A 616 3.41 -25.22 13.19
N VAL A 617 4.24 -26.10 13.74
CA VAL A 617 4.34 -27.48 13.27
C VAL A 617 3.03 -28.23 13.47
N ASN A 618 2.35 -28.02 14.62
CA ASN A 618 1.05 -28.65 14.88
C ASN A 618 0.07 -28.34 13.76
N VAL A 619 -0.07 -27.08 13.39
CA VAL A 619 -1.01 -26.65 12.35
C VAL A 619 -0.57 -27.14 10.96
N LYS A 620 0.72 -27.07 10.61
CA LYS A 620 1.26 -27.59 9.35
C LYS A 620 1.04 -29.09 9.19
N ALA A 621 1.11 -29.81 10.29
CA ALA A 621 0.88 -31.26 10.32
C ALA A 621 -0.63 -31.63 10.34
N GLY A 622 -1.54 -30.66 10.43
CA GLY A 622 -2.99 -30.87 10.44
C GLY A 622 -3.63 -30.94 11.81
N GLY A 623 -2.93 -30.53 12.88
CA GLY A 623 -3.48 -30.35 14.22
C GLY A 623 -4.22 -29.01 14.37
N MET A 624 -4.78 -28.78 15.54
CA MET A 624 -5.52 -27.58 15.90
C MET A 624 -5.13 -27.10 17.30
N ASN A 625 -4.74 -25.82 17.40
CA ASN A 625 -4.27 -25.29 18.68
C ASN A 625 -5.46 -24.92 19.60
N TYR A 626 -6.45 -24.19 19.10
CA TYR A 626 -7.65 -23.74 19.81
C TYR A 626 -8.79 -23.43 18.81
N TYR A 627 -9.98 -23.16 19.33
CA TYR A 627 -11.09 -22.66 18.52
C TYR A 627 -11.86 -21.55 19.27
N ILE A 628 -12.68 -20.82 18.52
CA ILE A 628 -13.65 -19.83 19.01
C ILE A 628 -15.04 -20.38 18.73
N ASP A 629 -15.90 -20.39 19.75
CA ASP A 629 -17.30 -20.72 19.54
C ASP A 629 -18.10 -19.43 19.27
N PHE A 630 -18.38 -19.17 18.00
CA PHE A 630 -19.08 -17.96 17.56
C PHE A 630 -20.56 -17.97 17.98
N LYS A 631 -21.15 -19.16 18.18
CA LYS A 631 -22.53 -19.33 18.59
C LYS A 631 -22.68 -19.06 20.09
N GLU A 632 -21.81 -19.65 20.92
CA GLU A 632 -21.76 -19.39 22.37
C GLU A 632 -21.59 -17.89 22.64
N GLN A 633 -20.79 -17.22 21.86
CA GLN A 633 -20.48 -15.79 21.99
C GLN A 633 -21.49 -14.88 21.26
N LYS A 634 -22.57 -15.45 20.74
CA LYS A 634 -23.70 -14.73 20.08
C LYS A 634 -23.27 -13.83 18.91
N VAL A 635 -22.20 -14.20 18.21
CA VAL A 635 -21.73 -13.48 17.01
C VAL A 635 -22.52 -13.91 15.78
N ILE A 636 -22.97 -15.15 15.77
CA ILE A 636 -23.83 -15.75 14.74
C ILE A 636 -25.01 -16.45 15.40
N GLY A 637 -26.11 -16.57 14.68
CA GLY A 637 -27.30 -17.32 15.18
C GLY A 637 -26.99 -18.79 15.46
N GLN A 638 -27.74 -19.40 16.39
CA GLN A 638 -27.51 -20.79 16.83
C GLN A 638 -27.53 -21.80 15.65
N ASN A 639 -28.40 -21.53 14.68
CA ASN A 639 -28.57 -22.41 13.52
C ASN A 639 -27.76 -21.96 12.30
N ASP A 640 -27.16 -20.77 12.30
CA ASP A 640 -26.45 -20.21 11.17
C ASP A 640 -25.20 -21.02 10.83
N LYS A 641 -24.99 -21.23 9.55
CA LYS A 641 -23.83 -21.90 8.95
C LYS A 641 -23.12 -20.89 8.06
N ILE A 642 -21.86 -20.59 8.38
CA ILE A 642 -21.08 -19.57 7.69
C ILE A 642 -19.93 -20.21 6.92
N LEU A 643 -19.77 -19.82 5.66
CA LEU A 643 -18.59 -20.02 4.85
C LEU A 643 -17.83 -18.70 4.77
N VAL A 644 -16.60 -18.67 5.29
CA VAL A 644 -15.72 -17.51 5.18
C VAL A 644 -14.67 -17.78 4.14
N ILE A 645 -14.39 -16.79 3.29
CA ILE A 645 -13.42 -16.85 2.19
C ILE A 645 -12.49 -15.65 2.28
N GLY A 646 -11.19 -15.91 2.18
CA GLY A 646 -10.16 -14.89 1.96
C GLY A 646 -9.68 -14.94 0.51
N LEU A 647 -9.56 -13.81 -0.16
CA LEU A 647 -9.12 -13.72 -1.56
C LEU A 647 -8.07 -12.64 -1.74
N ASP A 648 -6.94 -13.01 -2.31
CA ASP A 648 -5.86 -12.10 -2.68
C ASP A 648 -5.32 -12.37 -4.08
N THR A 649 -4.66 -11.38 -4.69
CA THR A 649 -4.09 -11.48 -6.03
C THR A 649 -2.72 -10.83 -6.13
N LYS A 650 -1.86 -11.44 -6.94
CA LYS A 650 -0.57 -10.89 -7.32
C LYS A 650 -0.47 -10.74 -8.82
N ILE A 651 -0.11 -9.54 -9.25
CA ILE A 651 -0.02 -9.21 -10.68
C ILE A 651 1.46 -9.11 -11.05
N ASN A 652 1.89 -9.92 -12.00
CA ASN A 652 3.18 -9.84 -12.68
C ASN A 652 2.99 -9.21 -14.08
N LYS A 653 4.08 -9.10 -14.87
CA LYS A 653 4.01 -8.46 -16.21
C LYS A 653 2.87 -9.02 -17.08
N ASP A 654 2.76 -10.34 -17.23
CA ASP A 654 1.82 -10.99 -18.13
C ASP A 654 0.84 -11.93 -17.45
N GLN A 655 0.97 -12.15 -16.14
CA GLN A 655 0.19 -13.13 -15.38
C GLN A 655 -0.48 -12.52 -14.16
N ILE A 656 -1.61 -13.10 -13.77
CA ILE A 656 -2.27 -12.87 -12.49
C ILE A 656 -2.34 -14.20 -11.75
N THR A 657 -1.88 -14.23 -10.52
CA THR A 657 -2.05 -15.35 -9.61
C THR A 657 -3.11 -14.99 -8.57
N TYR A 658 -4.12 -15.82 -8.46
CA TYR A 658 -5.15 -15.75 -7.43
C TYR A 658 -4.83 -16.77 -6.33
N SER A 659 -5.04 -16.38 -5.07
CA SER A 659 -5.06 -17.29 -3.94
C SER A 659 -6.36 -17.11 -3.17
N MET A 660 -7.10 -18.20 -2.97
CA MET A 660 -8.37 -18.24 -2.28
C MET A 660 -8.30 -19.26 -1.15
N THR A 661 -8.46 -18.79 0.08
CA THR A 661 -8.57 -19.64 1.27
C THR A 661 -10.02 -19.65 1.73
N SER A 662 -10.58 -20.82 2.00
CA SER A 662 -11.96 -20.99 2.48
C SER A 662 -12.02 -21.85 3.74
N SER A 663 -13.00 -21.58 4.61
CA SER A 663 -13.30 -22.45 5.74
C SER A 663 -13.93 -23.75 5.25
N LYS A 664 -13.46 -24.89 5.78
CA LYS A 664 -14.02 -26.22 5.49
C LYS A 664 -15.15 -26.63 6.44
N HIS A 665 -15.29 -25.95 7.56
CA HIS A 665 -16.22 -26.33 8.64
C HIS A 665 -16.94 -25.07 9.17
N PRO A 666 -18.23 -25.14 9.51
CA PRO A 666 -18.99 -24.01 10.06
C PRO A 666 -18.43 -23.43 11.37
N LYS A 667 -17.65 -24.22 12.12
CA LYS A 667 -16.92 -23.73 13.31
C LYS A 667 -15.69 -22.89 12.93
N LEU A 668 -15.43 -22.65 11.63
CA LEU A 668 -14.34 -21.84 11.09
C LEU A 668 -12.94 -22.25 11.61
N ASN A 669 -12.75 -23.54 11.89
CA ASN A 669 -11.53 -24.06 12.52
C ASN A 669 -10.66 -24.92 11.60
N LEU A 670 -11.06 -25.12 10.34
CA LEU A 670 -10.32 -25.80 9.30
C LEU A 670 -10.39 -24.98 8.01
N PHE A 671 -9.28 -24.88 7.30
CA PHE A 671 -9.18 -24.09 6.06
C PHE A 671 -8.54 -24.89 4.94
N THR A 672 -8.90 -24.56 3.73
CA THR A 672 -8.27 -25.03 2.49
C THR A 672 -7.87 -23.83 1.65
N THR A 673 -6.78 -23.95 0.93
CA THR A 673 -6.27 -22.88 0.06
C THR A 673 -6.06 -23.43 -1.35
N GLN A 674 -6.42 -22.63 -2.34
CA GLN A 674 -6.28 -22.90 -3.75
C GLN A 674 -5.54 -21.75 -4.41
N GLU A 675 -4.63 -22.03 -5.34
CA GLU A 675 -3.94 -21.03 -6.15
C GLU A 675 -4.16 -21.34 -7.64
N LYS A 676 -4.37 -20.26 -8.42
CA LYS A 676 -4.45 -20.34 -9.89
C LYS A 676 -3.72 -19.18 -10.54
N THR A 677 -2.85 -19.50 -11.49
CA THR A 677 -2.16 -18.50 -12.32
C THR A 677 -2.75 -18.51 -13.72
N VAL A 678 -3.09 -17.33 -14.22
CA VAL A 678 -3.71 -17.16 -15.54
C VAL A 678 -3.07 -15.98 -16.28
N ASN A 679 -3.22 -15.95 -17.60
CA ASN A 679 -2.76 -14.84 -18.41
C ASN A 679 -3.57 -13.57 -18.08
N LYS A 680 -2.86 -12.46 -17.76
CA LYS A 680 -3.46 -11.18 -17.42
C LYS A 680 -4.35 -10.60 -18.52
N LYS A 681 -4.01 -10.85 -19.78
CA LYS A 681 -4.69 -10.29 -20.96
C LYS A 681 -5.97 -11.04 -21.34
N ILE A 682 -6.14 -12.30 -20.89
CA ILE A 682 -7.27 -13.15 -21.29
C ILE A 682 -8.37 -13.06 -20.23
N LYS A 683 -9.43 -12.30 -20.51
CA LYS A 683 -10.57 -12.09 -19.59
C LYS A 683 -11.26 -13.39 -19.21
N GLU A 684 -11.48 -14.27 -20.19
CA GLU A 684 -12.16 -15.56 -19.99
C GLU A 684 -11.42 -16.47 -19.02
N GLN A 685 -10.08 -16.55 -19.10
CA GLN A 685 -9.27 -17.35 -18.16
C GLN A 685 -9.41 -16.81 -16.73
N LYS A 686 -9.43 -15.48 -16.54
CA LYS A 686 -9.62 -14.86 -15.23
C LYS A 686 -10.98 -15.20 -14.64
N SER A 687 -12.04 -15.07 -15.44
CA SER A 687 -13.41 -15.37 -15.02
C SER A 687 -13.58 -16.86 -14.66
N LYS A 688 -13.14 -17.78 -15.52
CA LYS A 688 -13.18 -19.23 -15.27
C LYS A 688 -12.37 -19.61 -14.01
N ALA A 689 -11.19 -18.98 -13.79
CA ALA A 689 -10.38 -19.25 -12.60
C ALA A 689 -11.13 -18.88 -11.32
N LEU A 690 -11.66 -17.66 -11.24
CA LEU A 690 -12.40 -17.20 -10.05
C LEU A 690 -13.69 -17.98 -9.81
N GLN A 691 -14.47 -18.25 -10.85
CA GLN A 691 -15.70 -19.04 -10.75
C GLN A 691 -15.41 -20.47 -10.26
N SER A 692 -14.39 -21.15 -10.83
CA SER A 692 -14.04 -22.50 -10.39
C SER A 692 -13.52 -22.54 -8.95
N MET A 693 -12.67 -21.57 -8.54
CA MET A 693 -12.18 -21.51 -7.16
C MET A 693 -13.33 -21.27 -6.17
N PHE A 694 -14.25 -20.38 -6.51
CA PHE A 694 -15.41 -20.08 -5.66
C PHE A 694 -16.38 -21.29 -5.58
N LYS A 695 -16.67 -21.94 -6.73
CA LYS A 695 -17.49 -23.19 -6.75
C LYS A 695 -16.82 -24.27 -5.89
N ASN A 696 -15.51 -24.47 -6.02
CA ASN A 696 -14.76 -25.44 -5.23
C ASN A 696 -14.83 -25.13 -3.71
N ALA A 697 -14.75 -23.86 -3.31
CA ALA A 697 -14.87 -23.46 -1.90
C ALA A 697 -16.25 -23.86 -1.31
N ILE A 698 -17.32 -23.68 -2.06
CA ILE A 698 -18.66 -24.10 -1.68
C ILE A 698 -18.80 -25.64 -1.66
N LEU A 699 -18.21 -26.31 -2.64
CA LEU A 699 -18.26 -27.78 -2.72
C LEU A 699 -17.48 -28.45 -1.58
N GLU A 700 -16.43 -27.83 -1.05
CA GLU A 700 -15.70 -28.38 0.10
C GLU A 700 -16.57 -28.46 1.38
N ILE A 701 -17.41 -27.45 1.64
CA ILE A 701 -18.34 -27.50 2.78
C ILE A 701 -19.54 -28.42 2.49
N LYS A 702 -19.96 -28.54 1.22
CA LYS A 702 -21.02 -29.48 0.79
C LYS A 702 -20.65 -30.95 1.06
N LYS A 703 -19.35 -31.32 1.07
CA LYS A 703 -18.90 -32.69 1.43
C LYS A 703 -19.34 -33.10 2.84
N MET A 704 -19.71 -32.15 3.68
CA MET A 704 -20.26 -32.38 5.03
C MET A 704 -21.80 -32.32 5.09
N ASN A 705 -22.48 -32.35 3.94
CA ASN A 705 -23.93 -32.14 3.78
C ASN A 705 -24.40 -30.81 4.39
N ILE A 706 -23.61 -29.76 4.19
CA ILE A 706 -23.90 -28.43 4.71
C ILE A 706 -24.02 -27.43 3.55
N SER A 707 -25.14 -26.70 3.50
CA SER A 707 -25.29 -25.47 2.73
C SER A 707 -25.09 -24.26 3.66
N PRO A 708 -24.25 -23.27 3.32
CA PRO A 708 -24.05 -22.09 4.13
C PRO A 708 -25.23 -21.13 4.00
N ASP A 709 -25.66 -20.55 5.13
CA ASP A 709 -26.63 -19.46 5.16
C ASP A 709 -25.97 -18.12 4.78
N TYR A 710 -24.67 -18.00 5.10
CA TYR A 710 -23.85 -16.83 4.77
C TYR A 710 -22.55 -17.24 4.11
N ILE A 711 -22.21 -16.58 3.02
CA ILE A 711 -20.88 -16.60 2.39
C ILE A 711 -20.25 -15.22 2.54
N ILE A 712 -19.17 -15.12 3.30
CA ILE A 712 -18.48 -13.86 3.58
C ILE A 712 -17.11 -13.86 2.95
N ILE A 713 -16.90 -13.01 1.93
CA ILE A 713 -15.65 -12.87 1.21
C ILE A 713 -14.89 -11.66 1.73
N TYR A 714 -13.71 -11.90 2.32
CA TYR A 714 -12.73 -10.86 2.62
C TYR A 714 -11.73 -10.78 1.47
N ARG A 715 -11.79 -9.69 0.73
CA ARG A 715 -10.92 -9.43 -0.44
C ARG A 715 -9.83 -8.44 -0.07
N GLN A 716 -8.56 -8.78 -0.36
CA GLN A 716 -7.48 -7.81 -0.25
C GLN A 716 -7.76 -6.63 -1.19
N GLY A 717 -8.02 -5.48 -0.62
CA GLY A 717 -8.35 -4.25 -1.31
C GLY A 717 -7.23 -3.21 -1.27
N GLY A 718 -7.57 -2.01 -1.67
CA GLY A 718 -6.67 -0.86 -1.69
C GLY A 718 -7.44 0.46 -1.54
N ASN A 719 -7.22 1.40 -2.46
CA ASN A 719 -7.98 2.64 -2.47
C ASN A 719 -9.43 2.41 -2.98
N GLU A 720 -10.28 3.40 -2.79
CA GLU A 720 -11.70 3.34 -3.14
C GLU A 720 -11.94 2.98 -4.62
N TYR A 721 -11.19 3.56 -5.54
CA TYR A 721 -11.33 3.28 -6.96
C TYR A 721 -10.99 1.82 -7.29
N TYR A 722 -9.92 1.32 -6.72
CA TYR A 722 -9.51 -0.08 -6.90
C TYR A 722 -10.55 -1.05 -6.34
N ASN A 723 -11.11 -0.76 -5.15
CA ASN A 723 -12.16 -1.59 -4.55
C ASN A 723 -13.42 -1.66 -5.43
N LYS A 724 -13.83 -0.54 -6.05
CA LYS A 724 -14.94 -0.53 -7.02
C LYS A 724 -14.64 -1.40 -8.24
N CYS A 725 -13.42 -1.30 -8.78
CA CYS A 725 -13.00 -2.13 -9.91
C CYS A 725 -13.06 -3.63 -9.57
N LEU A 726 -12.58 -4.02 -8.38
CA LEU A 726 -12.65 -5.40 -7.91
C LEU A 726 -14.09 -5.89 -7.80
N ALA A 727 -14.96 -5.11 -7.17
CA ALA A 727 -16.36 -5.48 -7.00
C ALA A 727 -17.07 -5.66 -8.37
N ILE A 728 -16.85 -4.76 -9.31
CA ILE A 728 -17.43 -4.86 -10.66
C ILE A 728 -16.94 -6.09 -11.43
N ASP A 729 -15.64 -6.40 -11.30
CA ASP A 729 -15.03 -7.48 -12.08
C ASP A 729 -15.30 -8.87 -11.47
N GLU A 730 -15.48 -8.99 -10.14
CA GLU A 730 -15.52 -10.26 -9.43
C GLU A 730 -16.94 -10.65 -8.94
N LEU A 731 -17.75 -9.67 -8.50
CA LEU A 731 -19.03 -9.95 -7.84
C LEU A 731 -20.05 -10.67 -8.74
N GLU A 732 -20.16 -10.22 -10.00
CA GLU A 732 -21.10 -10.86 -10.93
C GLU A 732 -20.73 -12.32 -11.22
N LEU A 733 -19.42 -12.65 -11.23
CA LEU A 733 -18.95 -14.02 -11.40
C LEU A 733 -19.39 -14.91 -10.22
N PHE A 734 -19.31 -14.39 -8.99
CA PHE A 734 -19.72 -15.12 -7.80
C PHE A 734 -21.23 -15.30 -7.74
N LYS A 735 -21.99 -14.27 -8.12
CA LYS A 735 -23.47 -14.35 -8.20
C LYS A 735 -23.93 -15.38 -9.24
N GLU A 736 -23.25 -15.43 -10.39
CA GLU A 736 -23.56 -16.42 -11.43
C GLU A 736 -23.33 -17.85 -10.93
N VAL A 737 -22.20 -18.09 -10.23
CA VAL A 737 -21.95 -19.43 -9.61
C VAL A 737 -23.03 -19.78 -8.60
N LEU A 738 -23.44 -18.84 -7.73
CA LEU A 738 -24.51 -19.08 -6.77
C LEU A 738 -25.85 -19.36 -7.45
N LYS A 739 -26.18 -18.60 -8.51
CA LYS A 739 -27.38 -18.84 -9.31
C LYS A 739 -27.41 -20.24 -9.88
N ASN A 740 -26.33 -20.70 -10.51
CA ASN A 740 -26.23 -22.03 -11.08
C ASN A 740 -26.36 -23.11 -9.99
N LEU A 741 -25.70 -22.92 -8.82
CA LEU A 741 -25.82 -23.85 -7.70
C LEU A 741 -27.24 -23.90 -7.12
N ARG A 742 -27.97 -22.78 -7.09
CA ARG A 742 -29.39 -22.74 -6.69
C ARG A 742 -30.26 -23.53 -7.65
N GLU A 743 -30.04 -23.40 -8.95
CA GLU A 743 -30.74 -24.15 -10.00
C GLU A 743 -30.41 -25.64 -9.96
N GLU A 744 -29.09 -26.00 -9.90
CA GLU A 744 -28.61 -27.38 -9.82
C GLU A 744 -29.13 -28.14 -8.58
N ASN A 745 -29.42 -27.45 -7.48
CA ASN A 745 -29.80 -28.08 -6.19
C ASN A 745 -31.22 -27.70 -5.71
N LYS A 746 -32.08 -27.25 -6.61
CA LYS A 746 -33.44 -26.76 -6.26
C LYS A 746 -34.28 -27.81 -5.55
N GLU A 747 -34.16 -29.08 -5.95
CA GLU A 747 -34.92 -30.20 -5.40
C GLU A 747 -34.22 -30.89 -4.20
N ASN A 748 -32.97 -30.52 -3.94
CA ASN A 748 -32.20 -31.14 -2.84
C ASN A 748 -32.56 -30.51 -1.50
N LYS A 749 -33.29 -31.27 -0.66
CA LYS A 749 -33.72 -30.80 0.69
C LYS A 749 -32.56 -30.61 1.68
N GLU A 750 -31.43 -31.31 1.50
CA GLU A 750 -30.29 -31.26 2.42
C GLU A 750 -29.27 -30.15 2.08
N CYS A 751 -29.10 -29.86 0.79
CA CYS A 751 -28.15 -28.86 0.30
C CYS A 751 -28.84 -27.84 -0.62
N ASN A 752 -29.66 -26.99 -0.06
CA ASN A 752 -30.39 -25.96 -0.77
C ASN A 752 -29.71 -24.60 -0.53
N TYR A 753 -29.28 -23.93 -1.62
CA TYR A 753 -28.60 -22.61 -1.57
C TYR A 753 -29.58 -21.42 -1.75
N GLN A 754 -30.92 -21.64 -1.77
CA GLN A 754 -31.90 -20.59 -2.06
C GLN A 754 -31.80 -19.38 -1.10
N ASN A 755 -31.56 -19.66 0.16
CA ASN A 755 -31.46 -18.63 1.22
C ASN A 755 -30.02 -18.18 1.50
N THR A 756 -29.01 -18.71 0.78
CA THR A 756 -27.62 -18.35 0.98
C THR A 756 -27.38 -16.89 0.61
N LYS A 757 -26.84 -16.11 1.55
CA LYS A 757 -26.56 -14.67 1.43
C LYS A 757 -25.08 -14.44 1.23
N LEU A 758 -24.75 -13.53 0.32
CA LEU A 758 -23.38 -13.16 -0.04
C LEU A 758 -22.99 -11.82 0.57
N TYR A 759 -21.81 -11.77 1.18
CA TYR A 759 -21.09 -10.55 1.57
C TYR A 759 -19.77 -10.46 0.82
N TYR A 760 -19.49 -9.29 0.26
CA TYR A 760 -18.21 -9.00 -0.39
C TYR A 760 -17.57 -7.77 0.25
N ILE A 761 -16.46 -7.97 0.97
CA ILE A 761 -15.82 -6.98 1.83
C ILE A 761 -14.39 -6.74 1.36
N CYS A 762 -14.08 -5.52 0.94
CA CYS A 762 -12.71 -5.11 0.62
C CYS A 762 -11.97 -4.63 1.87
N CYS A 763 -10.75 -5.16 2.09
CA CYS A 763 -9.89 -4.84 3.22
C CYS A 763 -8.69 -4.01 2.77
N ASN A 764 -8.57 -2.76 3.24
CA ASN A 764 -7.36 -1.95 3.06
C ASN A 764 -6.48 -2.05 4.31
N LEU A 765 -5.28 -2.63 4.13
CA LEU A 765 -4.32 -2.86 5.23
C LEU A 765 -3.51 -1.64 5.63
N LYS A 766 -3.46 -0.62 4.80
CA LYS A 766 -2.60 0.55 5.01
C LYS A 766 -3.36 1.85 4.79
N PRO A 767 -4.46 2.08 5.54
CA PRO A 767 -5.09 3.38 5.51
C PRO A 767 -4.13 4.42 6.10
N ASP A 768 -4.18 5.62 5.54
CA ASP A 768 -3.38 6.75 6.01
C ASP A 768 -3.95 7.35 7.30
N LEU A 769 -5.23 7.11 7.57
CA LEU A 769 -5.92 7.48 8.79
C LEU A 769 -5.33 6.73 10.00
N LYS A 770 -5.10 7.46 11.09
CA LYS A 770 -4.57 6.97 12.37
C LYS A 770 -5.50 7.35 13.51
N PHE A 771 -5.58 6.46 14.50
CA PHE A 771 -6.31 6.69 15.74
C PHE A 771 -5.35 6.71 16.92
N PHE A 772 -5.59 7.60 17.84
CA PHE A 772 -4.81 7.81 19.05
C PHE A 772 -5.76 7.87 20.25
N GLU A 773 -5.47 7.11 21.31
CA GLU A 773 -6.18 7.23 22.57
C GLU A 773 -5.67 8.45 23.33
N GLU A 774 -6.54 9.36 23.73
CA GLU A 774 -6.20 10.51 24.57
C GLU A 774 -6.15 10.14 26.05
N SER A 775 -5.02 10.39 26.70
CA SER A 775 -4.79 10.09 28.12
C SER A 775 -5.20 11.23 29.08
N GLY A 776 -5.94 12.21 28.59
CA GLY A 776 -6.31 13.40 29.37
C GLY A 776 -5.08 14.25 29.71
N ASN A 777 -4.92 14.63 30.98
CA ASN A 777 -3.80 15.48 31.44
C ASN A 777 -2.51 14.70 31.76
N ASN A 778 -2.51 13.37 31.62
CA ASN A 778 -1.36 12.53 31.90
C ASN A 778 -0.39 12.47 30.71
N ALA A 779 0.90 12.42 31.00
CA ALA A 779 1.91 12.12 29.98
C ALA A 779 2.13 10.59 29.88
N PRO A 780 2.21 10.00 28.68
CA PRO A 780 2.11 10.61 27.35
C PRO A 780 0.65 11.04 27.01
N LYS A 781 0.47 12.15 26.31
CA LYS A 781 -0.85 12.67 25.93
C LYS A 781 -1.58 11.74 24.98
N TYR A 782 -0.88 11.08 24.07
CA TYR A 782 -1.40 10.18 23.07
C TYR A 782 -0.80 8.77 23.19
N ASN A 783 -1.66 7.77 23.23
CA ASN A 783 -1.30 6.36 23.24
C ASN A 783 -1.83 5.64 22.00
N ASN A 784 -1.33 4.44 21.75
CA ASN A 784 -1.98 3.54 20.81
C ASN A 784 -3.31 3.06 21.40
N PRO A 785 -4.39 3.02 20.60
CA PRO A 785 -5.67 2.51 21.07
C PRO A 785 -5.56 1.05 21.51
N LEU A 786 -6.41 0.66 22.43
CA LEU A 786 -6.55 -0.73 22.85
C LEU A 786 -6.95 -1.64 21.68
N SER A 787 -6.60 -2.92 21.80
CA SER A 787 -7.05 -3.97 20.88
C SER A 787 -8.58 -4.05 20.89
N GLY A 788 -9.20 -4.14 19.70
CA GLY A 788 -10.64 -4.19 19.53
C GLY A 788 -11.31 -2.84 19.26
N LEU A 789 -10.56 -1.74 19.08
CA LEU A 789 -11.14 -0.47 18.68
C LEU A 789 -11.84 -0.62 17.33
N VAL A 790 -13.11 -0.26 17.28
CA VAL A 790 -13.94 -0.12 16.09
C VAL A 790 -14.36 1.34 15.93
N VAL A 791 -14.23 1.83 14.68
CA VAL A 791 -14.69 3.16 14.29
C VAL A 791 -15.54 3.02 13.04
N ASP A 792 -16.83 3.24 13.17
CA ASP A 792 -17.82 3.14 12.10
C ASP A 792 -18.65 4.42 11.94
N SER A 793 -18.26 5.47 12.65
CA SER A 793 -18.88 6.79 12.66
C SER A 793 -17.80 7.87 12.69
N HIS A 794 -18.21 9.13 12.57
CA HIS A 794 -17.36 10.33 12.62
C HIS A 794 -16.26 10.38 11.55
N ALA A 795 -15.41 9.33 11.46
CA ALA A 795 -14.30 9.24 10.50
C ALA A 795 -14.66 8.44 9.23
N THR A 796 -15.86 7.90 9.14
CA THR A 796 -16.43 7.16 8.00
C THR A 796 -17.42 8.03 7.21
N GLN A 797 -17.80 7.58 6.01
CA GLN A 797 -18.79 8.27 5.17
C GLN A 797 -20.20 7.75 5.46
N LYS A 798 -21.16 8.66 5.64
CA LYS A 798 -22.56 8.32 5.95
C LYS A 798 -23.22 7.36 4.94
N ASN A 799 -22.87 7.54 3.65
CA ASN A 799 -23.48 6.80 2.53
C ASN A 799 -22.71 5.52 2.15
N LYS A 800 -21.86 5.01 3.04
CA LYS A 800 -21.09 3.79 2.79
C LYS A 800 -21.16 2.86 3.99
N PHE A 801 -21.24 1.57 3.69
CA PHE A 801 -21.08 0.56 4.72
C PHE A 801 -19.59 0.29 4.92
N GLU A 802 -18.96 1.01 5.82
CA GLU A 802 -17.53 0.89 6.10
C GLU A 802 -17.22 1.07 7.57
N PHE A 803 -16.12 0.47 8.02
CA PHE A 803 -15.61 0.62 9.37
C PHE A 803 -14.10 0.43 9.43
N TYR A 804 -13.47 1.01 10.44
CA TYR A 804 -12.08 0.76 10.80
C TYR A 804 -12.02 -0.15 12.02
N LEU A 805 -11.05 -1.06 12.03
CA LEU A 805 -10.80 -1.96 13.14
C LEU A 805 -9.32 -1.96 13.48
N GLN A 806 -8.99 -1.77 14.77
CA GLN A 806 -7.66 -1.93 15.34
C GLN A 806 -7.62 -3.22 16.18
N PRO A 807 -7.34 -4.39 15.59
CA PRO A 807 -7.49 -5.65 16.31
C PRO A 807 -6.29 -5.95 17.21
N GLN A 808 -5.10 -5.50 16.85
CA GLN A 808 -3.86 -5.82 17.58
C GLN A 808 -3.37 -4.65 18.43
N TYR A 809 -2.80 -4.95 19.57
CA TYR A 809 -2.07 -3.99 20.39
C TYR A 809 -0.64 -3.79 19.85
N VAL A 810 -0.18 -2.55 19.86
CA VAL A 810 1.14 -2.17 19.34
C VAL A 810 1.99 -1.54 20.43
N ASN A 811 2.99 -2.25 20.90
CA ASN A 811 3.92 -1.77 21.95
C ASN A 811 4.96 -0.76 21.43
N GLN A 812 5.35 -0.88 20.15
CA GLN A 812 6.40 -0.06 19.55
C GLN A 812 5.91 0.56 18.23
N GLY A 813 6.00 1.87 18.13
CA GLY A 813 5.52 2.61 16.98
C GLY A 813 4.05 3.01 17.12
N THR A 814 3.46 3.50 16.04
CA THR A 814 2.06 3.92 15.97
C THR A 814 1.22 2.82 15.33
N ALA A 815 0.09 2.49 15.94
CA ALA A 815 -0.87 1.54 15.42
C ALA A 815 -1.43 1.99 14.06
N THR A 816 -1.70 1.03 13.20
CA THR A 816 -2.35 1.27 11.91
C THR A 816 -3.58 0.39 11.85
N PRO A 817 -4.79 0.94 11.85
CA PRO A 817 -6.01 0.18 11.74
C PRO A 817 -6.11 -0.52 10.39
N SER A 818 -7.03 -1.44 10.24
CA SER A 818 -7.47 -1.95 8.94
C SER A 818 -8.81 -1.33 8.59
N HIS A 819 -9.00 -0.97 7.33
CA HIS A 819 -10.24 -0.37 6.83
C HIS A 819 -11.01 -1.40 6.02
N TYR A 820 -12.26 -1.61 6.37
CA TYR A 820 -13.18 -2.56 5.76
C TYR A 820 -14.30 -1.80 5.06
N GLN A 821 -14.49 -2.09 3.77
CA GLN A 821 -15.58 -1.55 2.97
C GLN A 821 -16.45 -2.72 2.48
N VAL A 822 -17.69 -2.77 2.93
CA VAL A 822 -18.67 -3.73 2.42
C VAL A 822 -19.12 -3.22 1.06
N MET A 823 -18.65 -3.87 0.00
CA MET A 823 -18.96 -3.49 -1.38
C MET A 823 -20.29 -4.06 -1.85
N TYR A 824 -20.72 -5.16 -1.24
CA TYR A 824 -22.00 -5.81 -1.50
C TYR A 824 -22.42 -6.68 -0.32
N TYR A 825 -23.72 -6.72 -0.04
CA TYR A 825 -24.36 -7.74 0.77
C TYR A 825 -25.82 -7.91 0.33
N ASP A 826 -26.36 -9.14 0.50
CA ASP A 826 -27.77 -9.43 0.28
C ASP A 826 -28.58 -8.86 1.46
N GLN A 827 -29.54 -7.96 1.16
CA GLN A 827 -30.28 -7.20 2.18
C GLN A 827 -31.52 -7.93 2.72
N GLU A 828 -32.18 -8.75 1.88
CA GLU A 828 -33.44 -9.41 2.22
C GLU A 828 -33.24 -10.44 3.32
N ASN A 829 -34.11 -10.42 4.36
CA ASN A 829 -34.10 -11.35 5.48
C ASN A 829 -32.71 -11.55 6.13
N ASN A 830 -31.92 -10.49 6.19
CA ASN A 830 -30.56 -10.56 6.72
C ASN A 830 -30.55 -10.39 8.24
N THR A 831 -30.02 -11.40 8.96
CA THR A 831 -29.92 -11.42 10.43
C THR A 831 -28.52 -11.07 10.93
N LEU A 832 -27.50 -11.06 10.03
CA LEU A 832 -26.14 -10.64 10.38
C LEU A 832 -26.07 -9.12 10.31
N ASP A 833 -26.27 -8.48 11.44
CA ASP A 833 -26.18 -7.03 11.56
C ASP A 833 -24.72 -6.54 11.53
N MET A 834 -24.56 -5.22 11.53
CA MET A 834 -23.24 -4.59 11.45
C MET A 834 -22.35 -4.92 12.66
N GLU A 835 -22.94 -4.93 13.86
CA GLU A 835 -22.19 -5.20 15.08
C GLU A 835 -21.64 -6.63 15.09
N ASN A 836 -22.46 -7.59 14.72
CA ASN A 836 -22.08 -8.99 14.61
C ASN A 836 -21.03 -9.20 13.49
N LEU A 837 -21.13 -8.49 12.36
CA LEU A 837 -20.11 -8.52 11.32
C LEU A 837 -18.78 -7.96 11.81
N GLN A 838 -18.78 -6.88 12.58
CA GLN A 838 -17.58 -6.29 13.19
C GLN A 838 -16.96 -7.25 14.22
N LYS A 839 -17.79 -7.84 15.11
CA LYS A 839 -17.34 -8.86 16.07
C LYS A 839 -16.75 -10.08 15.37
N LEU A 840 -17.42 -10.59 14.34
CA LEU A 840 -16.93 -11.71 13.54
C LEU A 840 -15.57 -11.37 12.90
N THR A 841 -15.48 -10.19 12.27
CA THR A 841 -14.24 -9.72 11.65
C THR A 841 -13.09 -9.64 12.68
N TYR A 842 -13.36 -9.10 13.88
CA TYR A 842 -12.39 -9.02 14.97
C TYR A 842 -11.97 -10.40 15.46
N TYR A 843 -12.93 -11.28 15.72
CA TYR A 843 -12.65 -12.62 16.24
C TYR A 843 -11.86 -13.48 15.26
N LEU A 844 -12.11 -13.35 13.94
CA LEU A 844 -11.34 -14.01 12.91
C LEU A 844 -9.87 -13.57 12.89
N THR A 845 -9.50 -12.42 13.48
CA THR A 845 -8.10 -11.99 13.58
C THR A 845 -7.27 -12.82 14.56
N TYR A 846 -7.94 -13.55 15.45
CA TYR A 846 -7.29 -14.46 16.41
C TYR A 846 -7.00 -15.85 15.84
N TYR A 847 -7.53 -16.21 14.69
CA TYR A 847 -7.30 -17.55 14.09
C TYR A 847 -5.95 -17.72 13.37
N TYR A 848 -5.04 -16.77 13.50
CA TYR A 848 -3.69 -16.96 12.98
C TYR A 848 -2.85 -17.72 14.01
N TRP A 849 -2.97 -19.05 14.03
CA TRP A 849 -2.49 -19.97 15.07
C TRP A 849 -0.99 -19.94 15.34
N THR A 850 -0.18 -19.31 14.50
CA THR A 850 1.26 -19.17 14.70
C THR A 850 1.66 -17.93 15.50
N TRP A 851 0.65 -17.12 15.88
CA TRP A 851 0.80 -15.94 16.70
C TRP A 851 -0.21 -15.96 17.85
N HIS A 852 0.25 -15.73 19.08
CA HIS A 852 -0.59 -15.78 20.27
C HIS A 852 -1.26 -14.42 20.54
N GLY A 853 -2.07 -13.99 19.61
CA GLY A 853 -2.81 -12.73 19.69
C GLY A 853 -3.54 -12.38 18.40
N ALA A 854 -4.27 -11.27 18.43
CA ALA A 854 -4.91 -10.74 17.25
C ALA A 854 -3.88 -10.27 16.22
N ILE A 855 -4.11 -10.57 14.94
CA ILE A 855 -3.39 -9.99 13.81
C ILE A 855 -4.22 -8.87 13.18
N ARG A 856 -3.65 -8.13 12.24
CA ARG A 856 -4.28 -6.92 11.67
C ARG A 856 -5.53 -7.16 10.84
N ILE A 857 -5.72 -8.36 10.31
CA ILE A 857 -6.82 -8.73 9.40
C ILE A 857 -7.35 -10.11 9.76
N PRO A 858 -8.55 -10.49 9.29
CA PRO A 858 -9.03 -11.85 9.41
C PRO A 858 -7.99 -12.87 8.96
N ALA A 859 -7.74 -13.89 9.77
CA ALA A 859 -6.70 -14.88 9.51
C ALA A 859 -6.86 -15.56 8.16
N ILE A 860 -8.09 -15.77 7.72
CA ILE A 860 -8.40 -16.38 6.42
C ILE A 860 -7.87 -15.56 5.25
N LEU A 861 -7.97 -14.22 5.32
CA LEU A 861 -7.35 -13.34 4.32
C LEU A 861 -5.83 -13.35 4.44
N LYS A 862 -5.30 -13.39 5.67
CA LYS A 862 -3.85 -13.50 5.90
C LYS A 862 -3.30 -14.81 5.34
N PHE A 863 -4.02 -15.89 5.44
CA PHE A 863 -3.63 -17.18 4.85
C PHE A 863 -3.57 -17.09 3.32
N SER A 864 -4.57 -16.51 2.65
CA SER A 864 -4.50 -16.27 1.19
C SER A 864 -3.29 -15.43 0.79
N THR A 865 -3.03 -14.32 1.51
CA THR A 865 -1.87 -13.46 1.21
C THR A 865 -0.55 -14.20 1.41
N THR A 866 -0.44 -15.00 2.48
CA THR A 866 0.80 -15.75 2.78
C THR A 866 1.01 -16.88 1.79
N ALA A 867 -0.05 -17.60 1.42
CA ALA A 867 -0.03 -18.65 0.42
C ALA A 867 0.37 -18.11 -0.97
N LEU A 868 -0.21 -16.95 -1.35
CA LEU A 868 0.11 -16.27 -2.59
C LEU A 868 1.58 -15.87 -2.69
N ASP A 869 2.14 -15.30 -1.60
CA ASP A 869 3.56 -14.95 -1.53
C ASP A 869 4.45 -16.18 -1.59
N PHE A 870 4.07 -17.24 -0.89
CA PHE A 870 4.78 -18.51 -0.90
C PHE A 870 4.74 -19.17 -2.29
N TYR A 871 3.56 -19.31 -2.88
CA TYR A 871 3.37 -19.88 -4.22
C TYR A 871 4.19 -19.14 -5.27
N SER A 872 4.13 -17.81 -5.25
CA SER A 872 4.88 -16.98 -6.21
C SER A 872 6.40 -17.11 -6.09
N LYS A 873 6.93 -17.39 -4.89
CA LYS A 873 8.38 -17.49 -4.64
C LYS A 873 8.91 -18.91 -4.77
N CYS A 874 8.17 -19.88 -4.21
CA CYS A 874 8.69 -21.25 -4.02
C CYS A 874 8.15 -22.25 -5.03
N LEU A 875 6.98 -22.00 -5.66
CA LEU A 875 6.34 -22.99 -6.51
C LEU A 875 6.38 -22.66 -8.00
N ASN A 876 7.05 -21.60 -8.38
CA ASN A 876 7.32 -21.13 -9.75
C ASN A 876 6.13 -21.22 -10.72
N PRO A 877 5.29 -20.18 -10.82
CA PRO A 877 4.04 -20.19 -11.59
C PRO A 877 4.22 -20.17 -13.13
N ASN A 878 5.48 -20.18 -13.64
CA ASN A 878 5.75 -20.07 -15.09
C ASN A 878 5.33 -21.29 -15.91
N LYS A 879 4.94 -22.39 -15.28
CA LYS A 879 4.30 -23.53 -15.97
C LYS A 879 2.79 -23.35 -15.87
N GLU A 880 2.17 -22.96 -16.97
CA GLU A 880 0.73 -22.93 -17.15
C GLU A 880 0.15 -24.32 -16.82
N THR A 881 -0.93 -24.33 -16.01
CA THR A 881 -1.86 -25.47 -15.83
C THR A 881 -1.68 -26.45 -14.67
N GLU A 882 -0.69 -26.36 -13.83
CA GLU A 882 -0.71 -27.21 -12.62
C GLU A 882 -1.57 -26.57 -11.51
N GLU A 883 -2.76 -27.13 -11.27
CA GLU A 883 -3.56 -26.83 -10.09
C GLU A 883 -2.87 -27.46 -8.87
N PHE A 884 -2.23 -26.64 -8.06
CA PHE A 884 -1.60 -27.10 -6.83
C PHE A 884 -2.62 -27.04 -5.70
N LYS A 885 -3.01 -28.19 -5.19
CA LYS A 885 -3.93 -28.31 -4.07
C LYS A 885 -3.24 -29.04 -2.92
N PHE A 886 -3.02 -28.34 -1.84
CA PHE A 886 -2.49 -28.90 -0.61
C PHE A 886 -3.53 -28.78 0.51
N GLU A 887 -3.89 -29.89 1.12
CA GLU A 887 -4.97 -29.93 2.14
C GLU A 887 -4.58 -29.26 3.47
N LYS A 888 -3.29 -29.10 3.73
CA LYS A 888 -2.75 -28.52 4.96
C LYS A 888 -2.10 -27.16 4.68
N PRO A 889 -2.06 -26.24 5.67
CA PRO A 889 -1.51 -24.89 5.46
C PRO A 889 0.03 -24.92 5.39
N TYR A 890 0.58 -25.38 4.28
CA TYR A 890 2.02 -25.52 3.99
C TYR A 890 2.81 -24.21 4.02
N TYR A 891 2.13 -23.09 3.84
CA TYR A 891 2.67 -21.74 3.73
C TYR A 891 2.87 -21.01 5.08
N ILE A 892 2.40 -21.58 6.19
CA ILE A 892 2.52 -21.00 7.55
C ILE A 892 3.98 -21.05 8.05
#